data_a971bde78db807a312e186caec89d7be
#
_entry.id   a971bde78db807a312e186caec89d7be
#
_cell.length_a   1.000
_cell.length_b   1.000
_cell.length_c   1.000
_cell.angle_alpha   90.00
_cell.angle_beta   90.00
_cell.angle_gamma   90.00
#
_symmetry.space_group_name_H-M   'P 1'
#
loop_
_entity.id
_entity.type
_entity.pdbx_description
1 polymer ?
#
loop_
_entity_poly.entity_id
_entity_poly.type
_entity_poly.pdbx_seq_one_letter_code
_entity_poly.pdbx_strand_id
1 'polypeptide(L)'
;MIVGTAGHIDHGKTALLQALTGQAGDRRREERERGMTIDLGYLYAELEADAQLTGFIDVPGHERFTHNMLAGAQGIDLVLLVVAADDGVMPQTHEHLAIVQLLGIPRALVAISKCDRVDSARVQIVREQVRTLLAPGAYADAPLIALSSVTGEGIETLRQELLQAQREVQQRSTEGGFRLAIDRAFSVAGAGIVVTGTALSGQVAVGDTLLLGPQGKPVRVRGLHAQNQAAGHALAGQRVALNLSAERLALEHIHRGHWLLAADLYAPTQRLDIDMQLLPGEPRAFEHFQPVHVHLGTQDVTGRVALLEGASLAPGERMLAQLLLNTPVHAVKGDPLILRDQSAQRTLGGGRVLDPFAPTRQRRSPERLAQLHALVNSATLEDVLPALLANSDTGLDPQRLARQFNRPRSSWVLPADVRLIDTRQGPLLFSASRWEALKSPLVEQLARFHELEPDQMGPDRDRLRRFTGSTLERPTFISLLDELLASGDIASSGPWLHLPGHQVRLSEEDEALWLELQPLFEQAGFDPPWVRNLGHDEATVRALLRKMARLGLMHQVVRDLFYPDNMIRRLTAMLLQLADANPVIQVAAFRDAVGLGRKRSIQILEYFDRIGLTRRLGDRRQIRLDSALAQHTEH
;
A
#
# COMPACT_ATOMS: atom_id res chain seq x y z
N MET A 1 -29.28 2.16 -14.29
CA MET A 1 -28.46 2.73 -15.39
C MET A 1 -28.43 4.25 -15.25
N ILE A 2 -27.26 4.87 -15.50
CA ILE A 2 -27.10 6.32 -15.56
C ILE A 2 -26.66 6.71 -16.98
N VAL A 3 -27.43 7.58 -17.64
CA VAL A 3 -27.20 8.08 -18.99
C VAL A 3 -26.69 9.52 -18.90
N GLY A 4 -25.52 9.82 -19.46
CA GLY A 4 -24.99 11.18 -19.55
C GLY A 4 -25.15 11.75 -20.95
N THR A 5 -25.65 12.99 -21.10
CA THR A 5 -25.66 13.67 -22.41
C THR A 5 -24.26 14.18 -22.75
N ALA A 6 -23.93 14.24 -24.04
CA ALA A 6 -22.71 14.86 -24.57
C ALA A 6 -23.05 15.57 -25.89
N GLY A 7 -22.24 16.52 -26.32
CA GLY A 7 -22.44 17.25 -27.58
C GLY A 7 -22.39 18.77 -27.40
N HIS A 8 -22.44 19.48 -28.53
CA HIS A 8 -22.27 20.92 -28.59
C HIS A 8 -23.40 21.69 -27.87
N ILE A 9 -23.14 22.95 -27.52
CA ILE A 9 -24.17 23.89 -27.06
C ILE A 9 -25.27 23.99 -28.13
N ASP A 10 -26.52 24.19 -27.73
CA ASP A 10 -27.69 24.33 -28.61
C ASP A 10 -28.04 23.12 -29.48
N HIS A 11 -27.35 21.99 -29.38
CA HIS A 11 -27.73 20.73 -30.06
C HIS A 11 -28.99 20.08 -29.49
N GLY A 12 -29.62 20.67 -28.49
CA GLY A 12 -30.92 20.20 -27.96
C GLY A 12 -30.86 19.11 -26.91
N LYS A 13 -29.74 18.95 -26.20
CA LYS A 13 -29.56 17.95 -25.10
C LYS A 13 -30.69 18.02 -24.07
N THR A 14 -30.92 19.18 -23.48
CA THR A 14 -31.97 19.38 -22.47
C THR A 14 -33.38 19.16 -23.03
N ALA A 15 -33.63 19.63 -24.26
CA ALA A 15 -34.94 19.44 -24.92
C ALA A 15 -35.22 17.94 -25.23
N LEU A 16 -34.15 17.21 -25.61
CA LEU A 16 -34.26 15.76 -25.81
C LEU A 16 -34.57 15.01 -24.52
N LEU A 17 -33.86 15.36 -23.41
CA LEU A 17 -34.17 14.76 -22.12
C LEU A 17 -35.60 15.09 -21.65
N GLN A 18 -36.07 16.31 -21.87
CA GLN A 18 -37.44 16.69 -21.55
C GLN A 18 -38.45 15.87 -22.39
N ALA A 19 -38.20 15.64 -23.67
CA ALA A 19 -39.06 14.82 -24.53
C ALA A 19 -39.06 13.34 -24.10
N LEU A 20 -37.93 12.81 -23.65
CA LEU A 20 -37.83 11.43 -23.13
C LEU A 20 -38.47 11.21 -21.77
N THR A 21 -38.30 12.17 -20.84
CA THR A 21 -38.69 11.99 -19.44
C THR A 21 -40.00 12.64 -19.07
N GLY A 22 -40.52 13.54 -19.91
CA GLY A 22 -41.69 14.38 -19.58
C GLY A 22 -41.42 15.42 -18.48
N GLN A 23 -40.19 15.51 -17.98
CA GLN A 23 -39.80 16.40 -16.87
C GLN A 23 -39.00 17.58 -17.40
N ALA A 24 -39.36 18.78 -16.98
CA ALA A 24 -38.49 19.95 -17.15
C ALA A 24 -37.35 19.85 -16.11
N GLY A 25 -36.12 19.78 -16.57
CA GLY A 25 -34.95 19.76 -15.65
C GLY A 25 -34.98 20.96 -14.69
N ASP A 26 -34.47 20.74 -13.46
CA ASP A 26 -34.33 21.80 -12.44
C ASP A 26 -33.30 22.84 -12.95
N ARG A 27 -33.79 23.85 -13.65
CA ARG A 27 -32.93 24.94 -14.16
C ARG A 27 -32.80 26.03 -13.10
N ARG A 28 -31.58 26.36 -12.73
CA ARG A 28 -31.26 27.56 -11.93
C ARG A 28 -31.78 28.80 -12.64
N ARG A 29 -32.08 29.86 -11.89
CA ARG A 29 -32.56 31.13 -12.44
C ARG A 29 -31.64 31.66 -13.56
N GLU A 30 -30.32 31.59 -13.36
CA GLU A 30 -29.31 31.97 -14.35
C GLU A 30 -29.35 31.13 -15.63
N GLU A 31 -29.65 29.84 -15.54
CA GLU A 31 -29.78 28.94 -16.69
C GLU A 31 -31.03 29.24 -17.51
N ARG A 32 -32.13 29.64 -16.84
CA ARG A 32 -33.37 30.10 -17.52
C ARG A 32 -33.17 31.43 -18.23
N GLU A 33 -32.42 32.34 -17.61
CA GLU A 33 -32.14 33.68 -18.17
C GLU A 33 -31.17 33.60 -19.36
N ARG A 34 -30.19 32.69 -19.33
CA ARG A 34 -29.18 32.52 -20.39
C ARG A 34 -29.53 31.47 -21.44
N GLY A 35 -30.56 30.67 -21.23
CA GLY A 35 -31.00 29.61 -22.16
C GLY A 35 -30.04 28.41 -22.28
N MET A 36 -29.03 28.30 -21.40
CA MET A 36 -28.02 27.25 -21.48
C MET A 36 -27.81 26.56 -20.13
N THR A 37 -27.44 25.28 -20.13
CA THR A 37 -27.07 24.50 -18.94
C THR A 37 -25.68 24.92 -18.47
N ILE A 38 -25.56 25.30 -17.19
CA ILE A 38 -24.32 25.74 -16.55
C ILE A 38 -23.74 24.67 -15.62
N ASP A 39 -24.61 24.03 -14.83
CA ASP A 39 -24.25 22.96 -13.92
C ASP A 39 -24.93 21.65 -14.34
N LEU A 40 -24.58 20.53 -13.70
CA LEU A 40 -25.18 19.24 -13.99
C LEU A 40 -26.67 19.24 -13.65
N GLY A 41 -27.52 18.88 -14.62
CA GLY A 41 -28.94 18.60 -14.41
C GLY A 41 -29.16 17.11 -14.15
N TYR A 42 -30.09 16.77 -13.24
CA TYR A 42 -30.38 15.36 -12.94
C TYR A 42 -31.87 15.11 -13.10
N LEU A 43 -32.20 14.10 -13.91
CA LEU A 43 -33.57 13.67 -14.20
C LEU A 43 -33.69 12.16 -13.98
N TYR A 44 -34.88 11.69 -13.67
CA TYR A 44 -35.13 10.28 -13.45
C TYR A 44 -36.45 9.91 -14.15
N ALA A 45 -36.42 8.83 -14.92
CA ALA A 45 -37.62 8.35 -15.59
C ALA A 45 -37.64 6.82 -15.66
N GLU A 46 -38.83 6.25 -15.61
CA GLU A 46 -39.10 4.90 -16.06
C GLU A 46 -39.26 4.95 -17.57
N LEU A 47 -38.40 4.21 -18.29
CA LEU A 47 -38.46 4.17 -19.75
C LEU A 47 -39.62 3.32 -20.25
N GLU A 48 -40.13 2.40 -19.44
CA GLU A 48 -41.31 1.55 -19.64
C GLU A 48 -41.99 1.39 -18.30
N ALA A 49 -43.32 1.11 -18.29
CA ALA A 49 -44.07 0.88 -17.07
C ALA A 49 -43.45 -0.28 -16.26
N ASP A 50 -43.29 -0.07 -14.96
CA ASP A 50 -42.65 -1.00 -14.02
C ASP A 50 -41.18 -1.32 -14.28
N ALA A 51 -40.50 -0.55 -15.17
CA ALA A 51 -39.07 -0.67 -15.40
C ALA A 51 -38.26 0.00 -14.30
N GLN A 52 -37.01 -0.43 -14.16
CA GLN A 52 -36.07 0.21 -13.26
C GLN A 52 -35.83 1.68 -13.64
N LEU A 53 -35.82 2.58 -12.65
CA LEU A 53 -35.55 3.99 -12.88
C LEU A 53 -34.20 4.19 -13.58
N THR A 54 -34.21 4.92 -14.69
CA THR A 54 -33.00 5.41 -15.36
C THR A 54 -32.71 6.83 -14.93
N GLY A 55 -31.49 7.06 -14.46
CA GLY A 55 -30.97 8.40 -14.17
C GLY A 55 -30.40 9.05 -15.43
N PHE A 56 -30.72 10.31 -15.67
CA PHE A 56 -30.15 11.11 -16.75
C PHE A 56 -29.37 12.27 -16.17
N ILE A 57 -28.16 12.49 -16.69
CA ILE A 57 -27.31 13.62 -16.36
C ILE A 57 -27.26 14.55 -17.57
N ASP A 58 -27.88 15.73 -17.43
CA ASP A 58 -27.76 16.79 -18.43
C ASP A 58 -26.47 17.55 -18.23
N VAL A 59 -25.57 17.38 -19.17
CA VAL A 59 -24.20 17.92 -19.09
C VAL A 59 -24.12 19.26 -19.84
N PRO A 60 -23.44 20.29 -19.25
CA PRO A 60 -23.20 21.54 -19.93
C PRO A 60 -22.48 21.33 -21.27
N GLY A 61 -22.93 22.02 -22.33
CA GLY A 61 -22.33 21.92 -23.66
C GLY A 61 -21.20 22.92 -23.91
N HIS A 62 -21.03 23.92 -23.08
CA HIS A 62 -20.07 25.01 -23.31
C HIS A 62 -18.68 24.68 -22.70
N GLU A 63 -17.59 24.94 -23.42
CA GLU A 63 -16.20 24.66 -23.02
C GLU A 63 -15.82 25.22 -21.63
N ARG A 64 -16.36 26.39 -21.24
CA ARG A 64 -16.13 26.98 -19.91
C ARG A 64 -16.65 26.12 -18.75
N PHE A 65 -17.57 25.19 -19.02
CA PHE A 65 -18.21 24.34 -18.03
C PHE A 65 -17.77 22.88 -18.14
N THR A 66 -16.71 22.57 -18.91
CA THR A 66 -16.16 21.21 -19.04
C THR A 66 -15.78 20.62 -17.67
N HIS A 67 -15.32 21.43 -16.72
CA HIS A 67 -15.05 20.99 -15.35
C HIS A 67 -16.31 20.45 -14.63
N ASN A 68 -17.49 21.03 -14.90
CA ASN A 68 -18.76 20.51 -14.37
C ASN A 68 -19.15 19.19 -15.05
N MET A 69 -18.94 19.08 -16.38
CA MET A 69 -19.12 17.84 -17.10
C MET A 69 -18.27 16.72 -16.50
N LEU A 70 -16.98 16.96 -16.29
CA LEU A 70 -16.04 15.98 -15.74
C LEU A 70 -16.45 15.49 -14.35
N ALA A 71 -16.97 16.37 -13.50
CA ALA A 71 -17.46 16.01 -12.18
C ALA A 71 -18.66 15.07 -12.20
N GLY A 72 -19.51 15.10 -13.24
CA GLY A 72 -20.65 14.21 -13.40
C GLY A 72 -20.37 12.91 -14.15
N ALA A 73 -19.31 12.88 -14.94
CA ALA A 73 -19.10 11.84 -15.93
C ALA A 73 -18.65 10.48 -15.38
N GLN A 74 -18.07 10.41 -14.19
CA GLN A 74 -17.54 9.16 -13.63
C GLN A 74 -18.61 8.13 -13.23
N GLY A 75 -19.83 8.55 -13.10
CA GLY A 75 -20.95 7.63 -12.78
C GLY A 75 -21.74 7.14 -13.97
N ILE A 76 -21.41 7.60 -15.17
CA ILE A 76 -22.18 7.33 -16.40
C ILE A 76 -21.92 5.90 -16.88
N ASP A 77 -22.98 5.19 -17.21
CA ASP A 77 -22.96 3.84 -17.79
C ASP A 77 -23.10 3.86 -19.32
N LEU A 78 -23.77 4.91 -19.85
CA LEU A 78 -24.01 5.11 -21.27
C LEU A 78 -23.95 6.60 -21.61
N VAL A 79 -23.24 6.97 -22.68
CA VAL A 79 -23.25 8.34 -23.20
C VAL A 79 -24.28 8.48 -24.32
N LEU A 80 -25.13 9.50 -24.22
CA LEU A 80 -26.03 9.93 -25.28
C LEU A 80 -25.41 11.16 -25.96
N LEU A 81 -24.73 10.91 -27.09
CA LEU A 81 -24.11 11.96 -27.89
C LEU A 81 -25.16 12.62 -28.78
N VAL A 82 -25.38 13.92 -28.59
CA VAL A 82 -26.41 14.68 -29.34
C VAL A 82 -25.73 15.58 -30.38
N VAL A 83 -26.09 15.37 -31.64
CA VAL A 83 -25.58 16.15 -32.78
C VAL A 83 -26.77 16.72 -33.56
N ALA A 84 -26.85 18.04 -33.71
CA ALA A 84 -27.97 18.66 -34.42
C ALA A 84 -27.82 18.50 -35.94
N ALA A 85 -28.90 18.17 -36.63
CA ALA A 85 -28.90 17.95 -38.09
C ALA A 85 -28.64 19.23 -38.88
N ASP A 86 -29.02 20.40 -38.33
CA ASP A 86 -28.75 21.71 -38.95
C ASP A 86 -27.27 22.08 -38.91
N ASP A 87 -26.59 21.86 -37.77
CA ASP A 87 -25.19 22.24 -37.56
C ASP A 87 -24.20 21.14 -38.00
N GLY A 88 -24.48 19.86 -37.66
CA GLY A 88 -23.56 18.74 -37.85
C GLY A 88 -22.55 18.59 -36.71
N VAL A 89 -21.42 17.93 -36.98
CA VAL A 89 -20.34 17.73 -36.01
C VAL A 89 -19.61 19.03 -35.71
N MET A 90 -19.51 19.43 -34.46
CA MET A 90 -18.94 20.68 -33.99
C MET A 90 -17.71 20.45 -33.08
N PRO A 91 -16.83 21.43 -32.82
CA PRO A 91 -15.61 21.25 -32.02
C PRO A 91 -15.85 20.64 -30.63
N GLN A 92 -16.91 21.07 -29.93
CA GLN A 92 -17.24 20.51 -28.60
C GLN A 92 -17.73 19.07 -28.69
N THR A 93 -18.26 18.62 -29.84
CA THR A 93 -18.61 17.20 -30.07
C THR A 93 -17.35 16.33 -30.02
N HIS A 94 -16.24 16.81 -30.63
CA HIS A 94 -14.94 16.14 -30.61
C HIS A 94 -14.37 16.09 -29.17
N GLU A 95 -14.39 17.23 -28.46
CA GLU A 95 -13.85 17.28 -27.07
C GLU A 95 -14.65 16.36 -26.13
N HIS A 96 -15.98 16.41 -26.18
CA HIS A 96 -16.84 15.57 -25.36
C HIS A 96 -16.63 14.07 -25.68
N LEU A 97 -16.52 13.72 -26.97
CA LEU A 97 -16.23 12.36 -27.37
C LEU A 97 -14.88 11.88 -26.84
N ALA A 98 -13.84 12.69 -26.94
CA ALA A 98 -12.52 12.38 -26.43
C ALA A 98 -12.56 12.14 -24.90
N ILE A 99 -13.25 13.00 -24.15
CA ILE A 99 -13.41 12.86 -22.69
C ILE A 99 -14.12 11.55 -22.32
N VAL A 100 -15.25 11.22 -22.96
CA VAL A 100 -16.01 10.01 -22.63
C VAL A 100 -15.24 8.74 -23.00
N GLN A 101 -14.43 8.77 -24.05
CA GLN A 101 -13.53 7.66 -24.41
C GLN A 101 -12.39 7.50 -23.38
N LEU A 102 -11.75 8.58 -22.95
CA LEU A 102 -10.71 8.56 -21.90
C LEU A 102 -11.27 8.05 -20.56
N LEU A 103 -12.48 8.44 -20.21
CA LEU A 103 -13.18 7.93 -19.03
C LEU A 103 -13.56 6.45 -19.17
N GLY A 104 -13.54 5.91 -20.41
CA GLY A 104 -13.85 4.52 -20.69
C GLY A 104 -15.31 4.18 -20.42
N ILE A 105 -16.23 5.10 -20.71
CA ILE A 105 -17.67 4.80 -20.66
C ILE A 105 -17.95 3.70 -21.69
N PRO A 106 -18.58 2.57 -21.29
CA PRO A 106 -18.57 1.37 -22.13
C PRO A 106 -19.48 1.46 -23.36
N ARG A 107 -20.46 2.36 -23.35
CA ARG A 107 -21.50 2.43 -24.39
C ARG A 107 -21.82 3.85 -24.82
N ALA A 108 -22.19 3.99 -26.08
CA ALA A 108 -22.69 5.23 -26.65
C ALA A 108 -23.93 4.98 -27.50
N LEU A 109 -24.87 5.93 -27.47
CA LEU A 109 -25.94 6.11 -28.44
C LEU A 109 -25.78 7.51 -29.03
N VAL A 110 -26.10 7.67 -30.30
CA VAL A 110 -26.07 8.97 -30.97
C VAL A 110 -27.45 9.40 -31.40
N ALA A 111 -27.88 10.56 -30.93
CA ALA A 111 -29.10 11.22 -31.34
C ALA A 111 -28.75 12.34 -32.35
N ILE A 112 -29.18 12.17 -33.60
CA ILE A 112 -29.16 13.24 -34.62
C ILE A 112 -30.44 14.03 -34.40
N SER A 113 -30.34 15.16 -33.71
CA SER A 113 -31.48 15.98 -33.29
C SER A 113 -31.89 17.01 -34.31
N LYS A 114 -33.03 17.68 -34.10
CA LYS A 114 -33.58 18.76 -34.94
C LYS A 114 -33.82 18.33 -36.40
N CYS A 115 -34.18 17.08 -36.66
CA CYS A 115 -34.43 16.58 -38.01
C CYS A 115 -35.65 17.25 -38.68
N ASP A 116 -36.55 17.87 -37.90
CA ASP A 116 -37.67 18.69 -38.38
C ASP A 116 -37.23 19.99 -39.10
N ARG A 117 -35.99 20.43 -38.95
CA ARG A 117 -35.48 21.67 -39.51
C ARG A 117 -34.78 21.51 -40.85
N VAL A 118 -34.49 20.30 -41.26
CA VAL A 118 -33.69 20.01 -42.45
C VAL A 118 -34.35 18.90 -43.30
N ASP A 119 -33.90 18.76 -44.53
CA ASP A 119 -34.30 17.66 -45.39
C ASP A 119 -33.58 16.34 -45.06
N SER A 120 -34.06 15.24 -45.61
CA SER A 120 -33.49 13.92 -45.43
C SER A 120 -32.05 13.78 -45.94
N ALA A 121 -31.70 14.54 -47.01
CA ALA A 121 -30.36 14.52 -47.57
C ALA A 121 -29.34 15.10 -46.58
N ARG A 122 -29.70 16.20 -45.89
CA ARG A 122 -28.84 16.79 -44.84
C ARG A 122 -28.69 15.83 -43.64
N VAL A 123 -29.76 15.14 -43.23
CA VAL A 123 -29.68 14.12 -42.17
C VAL A 123 -28.66 13.03 -42.53
N GLN A 124 -28.66 12.57 -43.80
CA GLN A 124 -27.68 11.55 -44.23
C GLN A 124 -26.25 12.07 -44.22
N ILE A 125 -26.00 13.34 -44.63
CA ILE A 125 -24.70 13.95 -44.56
C ILE A 125 -24.19 13.98 -43.12
N VAL A 126 -25.00 14.39 -42.15
CA VAL A 126 -24.63 14.44 -40.76
C VAL A 126 -24.41 13.02 -40.19
N ARG A 127 -25.21 12.04 -40.62
CA ARG A 127 -25.01 10.63 -40.26
C ARG A 127 -23.62 10.13 -40.67
N GLU A 128 -23.17 10.45 -41.89
CA GLU A 128 -21.84 10.06 -42.36
C GLU A 128 -20.70 10.82 -41.65
N GLN A 129 -20.90 12.09 -41.31
CA GLN A 129 -19.96 12.85 -40.48
C GLN A 129 -19.78 12.18 -39.11
N VAL A 130 -20.87 11.79 -38.45
CA VAL A 130 -20.83 11.11 -37.16
C VAL A 130 -20.17 9.75 -37.28
N ARG A 131 -20.49 8.94 -38.30
CA ARG A 131 -19.81 7.65 -38.52
C ARG A 131 -18.31 7.81 -38.70
N THR A 132 -17.88 8.79 -39.47
CA THR A 132 -16.46 9.10 -39.67
C THR A 132 -15.79 9.50 -38.35
N LEU A 133 -16.48 10.28 -37.51
CA LEU A 133 -16.00 10.70 -36.20
C LEU A 133 -15.82 9.51 -35.25
N LEU A 134 -16.75 8.54 -35.27
CA LEU A 134 -16.76 7.41 -34.35
C LEU A 134 -15.85 6.24 -34.79
N ALA A 135 -15.59 6.13 -36.10
CA ALA A 135 -14.88 4.99 -36.70
C ALA A 135 -13.53 4.63 -36.04
N PRO A 136 -12.67 5.59 -35.61
CA PRO A 136 -11.38 5.24 -34.99
C PRO A 136 -11.48 4.85 -33.51
N GLY A 137 -12.68 4.85 -32.89
CA GLY A 137 -12.84 4.71 -31.45
C GLY A 137 -13.69 3.51 -31.02
N ALA A 138 -13.86 3.38 -29.70
CA ALA A 138 -14.65 2.31 -29.08
C ALA A 138 -16.16 2.34 -29.42
N TYR A 139 -16.64 3.39 -30.06
CA TYR A 139 -18.05 3.60 -30.39
C TYR A 139 -18.36 3.51 -31.90
N ALA A 140 -17.49 2.85 -32.68
CA ALA A 140 -17.68 2.71 -34.13
C ALA A 140 -19.07 2.13 -34.50
N ASP A 141 -19.57 1.20 -33.73
CA ASP A 141 -20.84 0.52 -33.94
C ASP A 141 -22.03 1.13 -33.15
N ALA A 142 -21.86 2.34 -32.58
CA ALA A 142 -22.91 2.99 -31.81
C ALA A 142 -24.16 3.26 -32.68
N PRO A 143 -25.38 2.90 -32.20
CA PRO A 143 -26.63 3.20 -32.90
C PRO A 143 -26.80 4.71 -33.13
N LEU A 144 -27.18 5.10 -34.38
CA LEU A 144 -27.46 6.47 -34.78
C LEU A 144 -28.96 6.63 -35.03
N ILE A 145 -29.64 7.46 -34.24
CA ILE A 145 -31.05 7.67 -34.26
C ILE A 145 -31.34 9.10 -34.67
N ALA A 146 -32.02 9.26 -35.83
CA ALA A 146 -32.54 10.56 -36.26
C ALA A 146 -33.83 10.86 -35.50
N LEU A 147 -33.95 12.07 -34.94
CA LEU A 147 -35.09 12.42 -34.11
C LEU A 147 -35.39 13.92 -34.10
N SER A 148 -36.61 14.25 -33.68
CA SER A 148 -37.00 15.62 -33.32
C SER A 148 -37.69 15.64 -31.97
N SER A 149 -37.18 16.41 -31.03
CA SER A 149 -37.79 16.63 -29.72
C SER A 149 -39.07 17.50 -29.81
N VAL A 150 -39.31 18.15 -30.94
CA VAL A 150 -40.48 19.01 -31.20
C VAL A 150 -41.65 18.20 -31.74
N THR A 151 -41.39 17.36 -32.76
CA THR A 151 -42.42 16.54 -33.38
C THR A 151 -42.66 15.20 -32.69
N GLY A 152 -41.67 14.76 -31.87
CA GLY A 152 -41.70 13.42 -31.24
C GLY A 152 -41.16 12.30 -32.14
N GLU A 153 -40.84 12.57 -33.41
CA GLU A 153 -40.27 11.58 -34.33
C GLU A 153 -38.96 11.00 -33.78
N GLY A 154 -38.78 9.69 -33.83
CA GLY A 154 -37.59 8.99 -33.39
C GLY A 154 -37.42 8.88 -31.87
N ILE A 155 -38.21 9.55 -31.04
CA ILE A 155 -38.11 9.49 -29.57
C ILE A 155 -38.41 8.07 -29.05
N GLU A 156 -39.42 7.40 -29.58
CA GLU A 156 -39.74 6.04 -29.18
C GLU A 156 -38.64 5.04 -29.59
N THR A 157 -38.01 5.21 -30.74
CA THR A 157 -36.87 4.40 -31.16
C THR A 157 -35.70 4.58 -30.18
N LEU A 158 -35.38 5.82 -29.78
CA LEU A 158 -34.36 6.09 -28.77
C LEU A 158 -34.70 5.45 -27.41
N ARG A 159 -35.98 5.48 -27.01
CA ARG A 159 -36.46 4.85 -25.78
C ARG A 159 -36.22 3.33 -25.79
N GLN A 160 -36.50 2.66 -26.92
CA GLN A 160 -36.25 1.22 -27.06
C GLN A 160 -34.76 0.86 -27.00
N GLU A 161 -33.89 1.65 -27.64
CA GLU A 161 -32.46 1.45 -27.56
C GLU A 161 -31.92 1.66 -26.14
N LEU A 162 -32.43 2.65 -25.40
CA LEU A 162 -32.10 2.86 -23.99
C LEU A 162 -32.57 1.72 -23.11
N LEU A 163 -33.75 1.17 -23.33
CA LEU A 163 -34.27 -0.01 -22.62
C LEU A 163 -33.40 -1.25 -22.86
N GLN A 164 -33.01 -1.47 -24.12
CA GLN A 164 -32.08 -2.55 -24.43
C GLN A 164 -30.74 -2.36 -23.73
N ALA A 165 -30.15 -1.17 -23.78
CA ALA A 165 -28.92 -0.87 -23.08
C ALA A 165 -29.05 -1.08 -21.56
N GLN A 166 -30.19 -0.71 -20.95
CA GLN A 166 -30.48 -0.91 -19.54
C GLN A 166 -30.44 -2.39 -19.12
N ARG A 167 -30.98 -3.27 -19.96
CA ARG A 167 -30.97 -4.73 -19.72
C ARG A 167 -29.57 -5.33 -19.78
N GLU A 168 -28.67 -4.69 -20.52
CA GLU A 168 -27.32 -5.17 -20.78
C GLU A 168 -26.25 -4.50 -19.88
N VAL A 169 -26.64 -3.47 -19.13
CA VAL A 169 -25.70 -2.83 -18.18
C VAL A 169 -25.31 -3.81 -17.09
N GLN A 170 -24.02 -4.10 -17.01
CA GLN A 170 -23.47 -4.89 -15.90
C GLN A 170 -23.61 -4.12 -14.60
N GLN A 171 -24.18 -4.76 -13.58
CA GLN A 171 -24.22 -4.18 -12.25
C GLN A 171 -22.80 -4.01 -11.71
N ARG A 172 -22.51 -2.85 -11.17
CA ARG A 172 -21.22 -2.59 -10.52
C ARG A 172 -21.08 -3.47 -9.28
N SER A 173 -19.87 -3.89 -8.99
CA SER A 173 -19.61 -4.75 -7.82
C SER A 173 -19.99 -4.06 -6.52
N THR A 174 -20.75 -4.77 -5.70
CA THR A 174 -21.09 -4.39 -4.32
C THR A 174 -20.17 -4.99 -3.28
N GLU A 175 -19.22 -5.85 -3.67
CA GLU A 175 -18.31 -6.56 -2.76
C GLU A 175 -17.21 -5.67 -2.18
N GLY A 176 -16.84 -4.60 -2.88
CA GLY A 176 -15.84 -3.64 -2.41
C GLY A 176 -16.37 -2.70 -1.33
N GLY A 177 -15.47 -1.94 -0.72
CA GLY A 177 -15.83 -0.85 0.19
C GLY A 177 -16.59 0.26 -0.52
N PHE A 178 -17.51 0.91 0.20
CA PHE A 178 -18.31 2.01 -0.33
C PHE A 178 -17.46 3.21 -0.68
N ARG A 179 -17.69 3.79 -1.87
CA ARG A 179 -17.04 5.02 -2.36
C ARG A 179 -18.06 5.90 -3.06
N LEU A 180 -18.15 7.16 -2.62
CA LEU A 180 -18.96 8.18 -3.25
C LEU A 180 -18.16 9.46 -3.40
N ALA A 181 -18.04 9.95 -4.63
CA ALA A 181 -17.46 11.27 -4.93
C ALA A 181 -18.57 12.32 -4.82
N ILE A 182 -18.41 13.29 -3.90
CA ILE A 182 -19.41 14.33 -3.63
C ILE A 182 -19.45 15.32 -4.79
N ASP A 183 -20.60 15.46 -5.46
CA ASP A 183 -20.82 16.46 -6.49
C ASP A 183 -21.56 17.71 -5.97
N ARG A 184 -22.40 17.55 -4.93
CA ARG A 184 -23.11 18.66 -4.26
C ARG A 184 -23.21 18.41 -2.76
N ALA A 185 -23.19 19.51 -2.00
CA ALA A 185 -23.52 19.54 -0.58
C ALA A 185 -24.45 20.72 -0.31
N PHE A 186 -25.49 20.51 0.49
CA PHE A 186 -26.47 21.54 0.84
C PHE A 186 -27.14 21.23 2.17
N SER A 187 -27.83 22.21 2.73
CA SER A 187 -28.61 22.04 3.95
C SER A 187 -30.10 21.95 3.62
N VAL A 188 -30.78 20.98 4.23
CA VAL A 188 -32.23 20.80 4.12
C VAL A 188 -32.86 21.11 5.47
N ALA A 189 -33.88 21.98 5.48
CA ALA A 189 -34.61 22.31 6.69
C ALA A 189 -35.18 21.05 7.36
N GLY A 190 -34.91 20.86 8.65
CA GLY A 190 -35.33 19.67 9.41
C GLY A 190 -34.48 18.42 9.22
N ALA A 191 -33.78 18.26 8.11
CA ALA A 191 -32.92 17.12 7.87
C ALA A 191 -31.43 17.39 8.18
N GLY A 192 -30.97 18.64 7.99
CA GLY A 192 -29.56 19.00 8.18
C GLY A 192 -28.74 18.91 6.90
N ILE A 193 -27.48 18.46 6.99
CA ILE A 193 -26.55 18.44 5.87
C ILE A 193 -26.82 17.21 5.00
N VAL A 194 -26.99 17.44 3.71
CA VAL A 194 -27.17 16.42 2.68
C VAL A 194 -26.06 16.57 1.63
N VAL A 195 -25.45 15.46 1.27
CA VAL A 195 -24.49 15.39 0.16
C VAL A 195 -25.04 14.46 -0.92
N THR A 196 -24.70 14.77 -2.17
CA THR A 196 -25.08 13.92 -3.30
C THR A 196 -23.84 13.50 -4.10
N GLY A 197 -23.97 12.38 -4.80
CA GLY A 197 -22.96 11.82 -5.69
C GLY A 197 -23.40 10.50 -6.26
N THR A 198 -22.58 9.94 -7.14
CA THR A 198 -22.76 8.57 -7.62
C THR A 198 -21.95 7.61 -6.74
N ALA A 199 -22.58 6.54 -6.27
CA ALA A 199 -21.90 5.44 -5.59
C ALA A 199 -21.07 4.68 -6.62
N LEU A 200 -19.73 4.78 -6.51
CA LEU A 200 -18.80 4.19 -7.48
C LEU A 200 -18.53 2.72 -7.19
N SER A 201 -18.61 2.30 -5.94
CA SER A 201 -18.41 0.91 -5.50
C SER A 201 -19.09 0.63 -4.16
N GLY A 202 -19.27 -0.65 -3.85
CA GLY A 202 -19.80 -1.11 -2.56
C GLY A 202 -21.27 -0.79 -2.35
N GLN A 203 -21.65 -0.76 -1.09
CA GLN A 203 -23.01 -0.43 -0.65
C GLN A 203 -22.98 0.41 0.64
N VAL A 204 -24.06 1.13 0.89
CA VAL A 204 -24.25 1.93 2.12
C VAL A 204 -25.67 1.80 2.62
N ALA A 205 -25.84 1.76 3.94
CA ALA A 205 -27.15 1.72 4.60
C ALA A 205 -27.32 2.88 5.59
N VAL A 206 -28.56 3.17 5.94
CA VAL A 206 -28.87 4.08 7.04
C VAL A 206 -28.31 3.52 8.33
N GLY A 207 -27.56 4.34 9.06
CA GLY A 207 -26.88 3.95 10.30
C GLY A 207 -25.38 3.71 10.13
N ASP A 208 -24.89 3.52 8.92
CA ASP A 208 -23.47 3.32 8.64
C ASP A 208 -22.62 4.54 9.02
N THR A 209 -21.39 4.26 9.37
CA THR A 209 -20.36 5.30 9.59
C THR A 209 -19.36 5.25 8.45
N LEU A 210 -19.21 6.38 7.77
CA LEU A 210 -18.26 6.59 6.67
C LEU A 210 -17.21 7.60 7.08
N LEU A 211 -16.11 7.65 6.34
CA LEU A 211 -15.10 8.71 6.48
C LEU A 211 -15.27 9.76 5.39
N LEU A 212 -15.36 11.02 5.82
CA LEU A 212 -15.38 12.19 4.93
C LEU A 212 -13.92 12.60 4.64
N GLY A 213 -13.46 12.38 3.41
CA GLY A 213 -12.17 12.87 2.93
C GLY A 213 -12.24 14.34 2.48
N PRO A 214 -11.10 15.06 2.51
CA PRO A 214 -9.75 14.56 2.80
C PRO A 214 -9.41 14.44 4.29
N GLN A 215 -10.23 14.94 5.21
CA GLN A 215 -9.90 15.06 6.65
C GLN A 215 -10.00 13.72 7.41
N GLY A 216 -10.64 12.68 6.85
CA GLY A 216 -10.90 11.42 7.52
C GLY A 216 -11.91 11.53 8.67
N LYS A 217 -12.79 12.52 8.60
CA LYS A 217 -13.78 12.75 9.65
C LYS A 217 -14.88 11.68 9.61
N PRO A 218 -15.13 10.95 10.72
CA PRO A 218 -16.24 10.01 10.75
C PRO A 218 -17.58 10.75 10.70
N VAL A 219 -18.46 10.31 9.80
CA VAL A 219 -19.81 10.82 9.62
C VAL A 219 -20.79 9.65 9.59
N ARG A 220 -21.95 9.83 10.24
CA ARG A 220 -23.00 8.81 10.27
C ARG A 220 -24.08 9.14 9.25
N VAL A 221 -24.54 8.15 8.50
CA VAL A 221 -25.67 8.25 7.58
C VAL A 221 -26.98 8.19 8.39
N ARG A 222 -27.75 9.27 8.39
CA ARG A 222 -29.06 9.35 9.09
C ARG A 222 -30.25 9.02 8.20
N GLY A 223 -30.09 9.28 6.91
CA GLY A 223 -31.11 9.03 5.91
C GLY A 223 -30.48 8.95 4.53
N LEU A 224 -31.18 8.32 3.62
CA LEU A 224 -30.67 8.00 2.30
C LEU A 224 -31.80 8.06 1.27
N HIS A 225 -31.50 8.67 0.12
CA HIS A 225 -32.29 8.57 -1.10
C HIS A 225 -31.43 7.96 -2.19
N ALA A 226 -31.96 6.95 -2.86
CA ALA A 226 -31.35 6.36 -4.05
C ALA A 226 -32.21 6.69 -5.27
N GLN A 227 -31.63 7.27 -6.33
CA GLN A 227 -32.34 7.68 -7.55
C GLN A 227 -33.62 8.52 -7.25
N ASN A 228 -33.46 9.50 -6.34
CA ASN A 228 -34.53 10.41 -5.89
C ASN A 228 -35.67 9.77 -5.09
N GLN A 229 -35.55 8.51 -4.68
CA GLN A 229 -36.55 7.80 -3.84
C GLN A 229 -35.95 7.52 -2.46
N ALA A 230 -36.74 7.65 -1.39
CA ALA A 230 -36.34 7.26 -0.05
C ALA A 230 -36.02 5.77 0.01
N ALA A 231 -34.86 5.41 0.56
CA ALA A 231 -34.39 4.05 0.64
C ALA A 231 -33.64 3.77 1.95
N GLY A 232 -33.61 2.52 2.38
CA GLY A 232 -32.82 2.08 3.55
C GLY A 232 -31.36 1.81 3.21
N HIS A 233 -31.07 1.51 1.95
CA HIS A 233 -29.71 1.20 1.44
C HIS A 233 -29.55 1.69 0.00
N ALA A 234 -28.31 1.85 -0.43
CA ALA A 234 -27.95 2.15 -1.81
C ALA A 234 -26.75 1.33 -2.25
N LEU A 235 -26.68 1.04 -3.54
CA LEU A 235 -25.70 0.19 -4.18
C LEU A 235 -24.83 0.98 -5.16
N ALA A 236 -23.68 0.43 -5.48
CA ALA A 236 -22.83 0.93 -6.57
C ALA A 236 -23.62 1.10 -7.88
N GLY A 237 -23.35 2.17 -8.63
CA GLY A 237 -24.06 2.54 -9.85
C GLY A 237 -25.28 3.43 -9.63
N GLN A 238 -25.74 3.62 -8.40
CA GLN A 238 -26.86 4.51 -8.10
C GLN A 238 -26.37 5.93 -7.78
N ARG A 239 -27.16 6.91 -8.18
CA ARG A 239 -27.02 8.27 -7.66
C ARG A 239 -27.70 8.36 -6.29
N VAL A 240 -26.96 8.85 -5.30
CA VAL A 240 -27.36 8.80 -3.90
C VAL A 240 -27.33 10.18 -3.27
N ALA A 241 -28.32 10.49 -2.44
CA ALA A 241 -28.32 11.60 -1.51
C ALA A 241 -28.23 11.05 -0.08
N LEU A 242 -27.20 11.44 0.66
CA LEU A 242 -26.95 11.01 2.03
C LEU A 242 -27.11 12.16 3.00
N ASN A 243 -28.01 12.00 3.97
CA ASN A 243 -28.10 12.89 5.12
C ASN A 243 -27.03 12.47 6.14
N LEU A 244 -26.13 13.40 6.45
CA LEU A 244 -24.95 13.14 7.27
C LEU A 244 -25.06 13.83 8.63
N SER A 245 -24.53 13.15 9.64
CA SER A 245 -24.32 13.75 10.96
C SER A 245 -22.95 13.40 11.52
N ALA A 246 -22.32 14.39 12.15
CA ALA A 246 -21.14 14.23 12.96
C ALA A 246 -21.03 15.39 13.95
N GLU A 247 -20.22 15.24 14.97
CA GLU A 247 -19.92 16.35 15.87
C GLU A 247 -19.23 17.47 15.09
N ARG A 248 -19.75 18.73 15.26
CA ARG A 248 -19.23 19.93 14.57
C ARG A 248 -19.12 19.79 13.04
N LEU A 249 -20.05 19.08 12.42
CA LEU A 249 -20.15 19.04 10.97
C LEU A 249 -20.78 20.35 10.48
N ALA A 250 -20.08 21.09 9.64
CA ALA A 250 -20.58 22.31 9.02
C ALA A 250 -20.54 22.20 7.50
N LEU A 251 -21.54 22.77 6.82
CA LEU A 251 -21.67 22.71 5.36
C LEU A 251 -20.47 23.35 4.66
N GLU A 252 -19.91 24.41 5.22
CA GLU A 252 -18.73 25.11 4.71
C GLU A 252 -17.46 24.24 4.63
N HIS A 253 -17.45 23.10 5.33
CA HIS A 253 -16.34 22.16 5.29
C HIS A 253 -16.54 21.02 4.27
N ILE A 254 -17.66 21.03 3.53
CA ILE A 254 -17.97 19.97 2.56
C ILE A 254 -18.11 20.58 1.17
N HIS A 255 -17.22 20.20 0.27
CA HIS A 255 -17.15 20.74 -1.08
C HIS A 255 -17.25 19.64 -2.13
N ARG A 256 -17.62 20.04 -3.36
CA ARG A 256 -17.43 19.19 -4.53
C ARG A 256 -15.96 18.73 -4.56
N GLY A 257 -15.72 17.46 -4.84
CA GLY A 257 -14.39 16.85 -4.82
C GLY A 257 -14.06 16.10 -3.53
N HIS A 258 -14.82 16.33 -2.44
CA HIS A 258 -14.68 15.49 -1.26
C HIS A 258 -15.25 14.08 -1.49
N TRP A 259 -14.85 13.15 -0.64
CA TRP A 259 -15.23 11.75 -0.75
C TRP A 259 -15.93 11.26 0.51
N LEU A 260 -16.88 10.35 0.34
CA LEU A 260 -17.36 9.47 1.41
C LEU A 260 -16.87 8.06 1.14
N LEU A 261 -16.18 7.49 2.11
CA LEU A 261 -15.46 6.22 1.97
C LEU A 261 -15.76 5.29 3.14
N ALA A 262 -15.84 4.00 2.87
CA ALA A 262 -15.68 2.99 3.92
C ALA A 262 -14.33 3.17 4.61
N ALA A 263 -14.28 2.93 5.94
CA ALA A 263 -13.09 3.22 6.75
C ALA A 263 -11.82 2.53 6.23
N ASP A 264 -11.95 1.30 5.77
CA ASP A 264 -10.83 0.50 5.26
C ASP A 264 -10.21 1.07 3.98
N LEU A 265 -10.94 1.90 3.23
CA LEU A 265 -10.47 2.52 1.99
C LEU A 265 -9.84 3.89 2.20
N TYR A 266 -9.96 4.47 3.39
CA TYR A 266 -9.39 5.78 3.64
C TYR A 266 -7.86 5.73 3.61
N ALA A 267 -7.29 6.22 2.53
CA ALA A 267 -5.85 6.33 2.33
C ALA A 267 -5.56 7.49 1.37
N PRO A 268 -5.53 8.74 1.88
CA PRO A 268 -5.24 9.90 1.03
C PRO A 268 -3.81 9.84 0.50
N THR A 269 -3.63 10.17 -0.78
CA THR A 269 -2.33 10.13 -1.45
C THR A 269 -2.12 11.35 -2.33
N GLN A 270 -0.86 11.76 -2.46
CA GLN A 270 -0.42 12.80 -3.40
C GLN A 270 0.39 12.22 -4.57
N ARG A 271 0.47 10.87 -4.66
CA ARG A 271 1.22 10.19 -5.73
C ARG A 271 0.42 9.03 -6.27
N LEU A 272 0.25 9.00 -7.59
CA LEU A 272 -0.44 7.93 -8.30
C LEU A 272 0.45 7.46 -9.44
N ASP A 273 0.64 6.16 -9.59
CA ASP A 273 1.14 5.62 -10.85
C ASP A 273 -0.05 5.32 -11.77
N ILE A 274 0.07 5.72 -13.01
CA ILE A 274 -1.01 5.70 -14.01
C ILE A 274 -0.53 5.12 -15.35
N ASP A 275 -1.46 4.54 -16.09
CA ASP A 275 -1.34 4.33 -17.53
C ASP A 275 -1.90 5.58 -18.22
N MET A 276 -1.01 6.43 -18.75
CA MET A 276 -1.35 7.71 -19.37
C MET A 276 -1.48 7.56 -20.89
N GLN A 277 -2.50 8.20 -21.46
CA GLN A 277 -2.67 8.36 -22.90
C GLN A 277 -2.76 9.84 -23.26
N LEU A 278 -1.96 10.27 -24.24
CA LEU A 278 -2.06 11.60 -24.85
C LEU A 278 -3.06 11.55 -26.01
N LEU A 279 -3.89 12.58 -26.15
CA LEU A 279 -4.85 12.64 -27.27
C LEU A 279 -4.13 12.74 -28.61
N PRO A 280 -4.61 12.03 -29.67
CA PRO A 280 -4.01 12.10 -30.99
C PRO A 280 -4.03 13.50 -31.62
N GLY A 281 -5.01 14.34 -31.24
CA GLY A 281 -5.16 15.72 -31.75
C GLY A 281 -4.25 16.75 -31.07
N GLU A 282 -3.41 16.33 -30.12
CA GLU A 282 -2.47 17.27 -29.49
C GLU A 282 -1.39 17.74 -30.44
N PRO A 283 -1.10 19.05 -30.48
CA PRO A 283 -0.15 19.60 -31.46
C PRO A 283 1.33 19.34 -31.08
N ARG A 284 1.61 18.93 -29.85
CA ARG A 284 2.96 18.74 -29.32
C ARG A 284 3.03 17.51 -28.43
N ALA A 285 4.21 16.91 -28.36
CA ALA A 285 4.52 15.89 -27.38
C ALA A 285 4.39 16.44 -25.95
N PHE A 286 4.02 15.57 -25.03
CA PHE A 286 3.93 15.87 -23.60
C PHE A 286 5.31 15.68 -22.95
N GLU A 287 5.78 16.69 -22.23
CA GLU A 287 7.12 16.71 -21.65
C GLU A 287 7.13 16.21 -20.19
N HIS A 288 8.26 15.65 -19.79
CA HIS A 288 8.49 15.20 -18.42
C HIS A 288 8.38 16.36 -17.42
N PHE A 289 7.65 16.16 -16.32
CA PHE A 289 7.32 17.16 -15.27
C PHE A 289 6.43 18.32 -15.73
N GLN A 290 5.76 18.20 -16.86
CA GLN A 290 4.78 19.19 -17.29
C GLN A 290 3.68 19.36 -16.25
N PRO A 291 3.28 20.62 -15.90
CA PRO A 291 2.18 20.91 -15.00
C PRO A 291 0.83 20.64 -15.66
N VAL A 292 -0.10 20.10 -14.89
CA VAL A 292 -1.45 19.73 -15.36
C VAL A 292 -2.51 20.00 -14.28
N HIS A 293 -3.77 20.16 -14.73
CA HIS A 293 -4.95 19.86 -13.94
C HIS A 293 -5.32 18.39 -14.08
N VAL A 294 -5.62 17.74 -12.96
CA VAL A 294 -6.02 16.34 -12.88
C VAL A 294 -7.45 16.28 -12.35
N HIS A 295 -8.37 15.78 -13.17
CA HIS A 295 -9.74 15.51 -12.78
C HIS A 295 -9.87 14.03 -12.42
N LEU A 296 -10.16 13.75 -11.15
CA LEU A 296 -10.35 12.41 -10.61
C LEU A 296 -11.60 12.38 -9.74
N GLY A 297 -12.59 11.59 -10.08
CA GLY A 297 -13.91 11.69 -9.46
C GLY A 297 -14.55 13.04 -9.77
N THR A 298 -15.01 13.69 -8.74
CA THR A 298 -15.52 15.07 -8.79
C THR A 298 -14.45 16.10 -8.43
N GLN A 299 -13.22 15.66 -8.18
CA GLN A 299 -12.10 16.46 -7.70
C GLN A 299 -11.29 17.03 -8.88
N ASP A 300 -10.94 18.31 -8.78
CA ASP A 300 -9.98 18.98 -9.67
C ASP A 300 -8.75 19.37 -8.83
N VAL A 301 -7.60 18.83 -9.15
CA VAL A 301 -6.35 19.09 -8.43
C VAL A 301 -5.23 19.40 -9.42
N THR A 302 -4.31 20.26 -9.02
CA THR A 302 -3.11 20.54 -9.80
C THR A 302 -1.98 19.60 -9.43
N GLY A 303 -1.10 19.35 -10.39
CA GLY A 303 0.06 18.50 -10.18
C GLY A 303 1.04 18.54 -11.34
N ARG A 304 1.98 17.59 -11.33
CA ARG A 304 2.95 17.37 -12.39
C ARG A 304 2.98 15.91 -12.79
N VAL A 305 3.27 15.65 -14.06
CA VAL A 305 3.39 14.29 -14.59
C VAL A 305 4.85 13.92 -14.77
N ALA A 306 5.32 12.92 -14.05
CA ALA A 306 6.63 12.33 -14.25
C ALA A 306 6.49 11.11 -15.16
N LEU A 307 6.91 11.21 -16.42
CA LEU A 307 6.96 10.08 -17.34
C LEU A 307 7.98 9.05 -16.83
N LEU A 308 7.64 7.76 -16.83
CA LEU A 308 8.48 6.71 -16.25
C LEU A 308 9.40 6.02 -17.26
N GLU A 309 9.03 5.97 -18.54
CA GLU A 309 9.73 5.19 -19.57
C GLU A 309 10.41 6.06 -20.64
N GLY A 310 10.22 7.38 -20.60
CA GLY A 310 10.79 8.30 -21.57
C GLY A 310 10.93 9.73 -21.05
N ALA A 311 11.41 10.62 -21.88
CA ALA A 311 11.50 12.06 -21.62
C ALA A 311 10.27 12.81 -22.16
N SER A 312 9.61 12.29 -23.20
CA SER A 312 8.41 12.85 -23.82
C SER A 312 7.47 11.74 -24.27
N LEU A 313 6.19 12.07 -24.45
CA LEU A 313 5.14 11.18 -24.94
C LEU A 313 4.51 11.82 -26.19
N ALA A 314 4.54 11.12 -27.32
CA ALA A 314 3.98 11.65 -28.57
C ALA A 314 2.44 11.60 -28.58
N PRO A 315 1.78 12.47 -29.39
CA PRO A 315 0.33 12.45 -29.55
C PRO A 315 -0.19 11.09 -29.99
N GLY A 316 -1.24 10.61 -29.33
CA GLY A 316 -1.85 9.30 -29.57
C GLY A 316 -1.21 8.13 -28.84
N GLU A 317 -0.03 8.30 -28.26
CA GLU A 317 0.69 7.23 -27.55
C GLU A 317 0.23 7.07 -26.10
N ARG A 318 0.64 5.93 -25.51
CA ARG A 318 0.48 5.60 -24.09
C ARG A 318 1.82 5.38 -23.43
N MET A 319 1.92 5.73 -22.15
CA MET A 319 3.12 5.54 -21.35
C MET A 319 2.79 5.46 -19.86
N LEU A 320 3.57 4.69 -19.13
CA LEU A 320 3.54 4.70 -17.67
C LEU A 320 4.01 6.06 -17.14
N ALA A 321 3.25 6.63 -16.23
CA ALA A 321 3.58 7.90 -15.61
C ALA A 321 3.24 7.91 -14.12
N GLN A 322 3.89 8.80 -13.38
CA GLN A 322 3.57 9.08 -11.98
C GLN A 322 3.06 10.51 -11.86
N LEU A 323 1.87 10.67 -11.30
CA LEU A 323 1.32 11.96 -10.91
C LEU A 323 1.86 12.39 -9.56
N LEU A 324 2.32 13.63 -9.48
CA LEU A 324 2.71 14.31 -8.25
C LEU A 324 1.72 15.44 -8.01
N LEU A 325 0.80 15.24 -7.06
CA LEU A 325 -0.33 16.12 -6.81
C LEU A 325 -0.03 17.11 -5.70
N ASN A 326 -0.55 18.33 -5.81
CA ASN A 326 -0.39 19.38 -4.80
C ASN A 326 -1.30 19.14 -3.58
N THR A 327 -2.44 18.45 -3.78
CA THR A 327 -3.40 18.11 -2.71
C THR A 327 -3.68 16.61 -2.71
N PRO A 328 -3.97 16.02 -1.53
CA PRO A 328 -4.29 14.60 -1.46
C PRO A 328 -5.59 14.25 -2.19
N VAL A 329 -5.59 13.08 -2.81
CA VAL A 329 -6.76 12.47 -3.44
C VAL A 329 -7.01 11.06 -2.89
N HIS A 330 -8.19 10.51 -3.15
CA HIS A 330 -8.52 9.10 -2.92
C HIS A 330 -8.73 8.41 -4.26
N ALA A 331 -8.04 7.31 -4.46
CA ALA A 331 -8.10 6.55 -5.70
C ALA A 331 -7.95 5.04 -5.44
N VAL A 332 -8.46 4.25 -6.37
CA VAL A 332 -8.20 2.81 -6.46
C VAL A 332 -7.74 2.46 -7.88
N LYS A 333 -7.18 1.27 -8.06
CA LYS A 333 -6.81 0.77 -9.40
C LYS A 333 -8.03 0.79 -10.33
N GLY A 334 -7.83 1.29 -11.53
CA GLY A 334 -8.84 1.38 -12.58
C GLY A 334 -9.64 2.69 -12.58
N ASP A 335 -9.52 3.54 -11.55
CA ASP A 335 -10.18 4.86 -11.57
C ASP A 335 -9.71 5.66 -12.78
N PRO A 336 -10.64 6.15 -13.63
CA PRO A 336 -10.28 6.98 -14.76
C PRO A 336 -9.95 8.40 -14.32
N LEU A 337 -9.06 9.04 -15.04
CA LEU A 337 -8.70 10.45 -14.82
C LEU A 337 -8.52 11.19 -16.14
N ILE A 338 -8.73 12.50 -16.10
CA ILE A 338 -8.52 13.39 -17.24
C ILE A 338 -7.43 14.39 -16.89
N LEU A 339 -6.54 14.63 -17.85
CA LEU A 339 -5.46 15.61 -17.75
C LEU A 339 -5.80 16.80 -18.64
N ARG A 340 -5.78 18.00 -18.04
CA ARG A 340 -5.95 19.25 -18.76
C ARG A 340 -4.70 20.11 -18.63
N ASP A 341 -4.53 21.06 -19.55
CA ASP A 341 -3.41 22.00 -19.52
C ASP A 341 -3.45 22.89 -18.26
N GLN A 342 -2.35 23.57 -17.99
CA GLN A 342 -2.21 24.41 -16.79
C GLN A 342 -3.27 25.52 -16.67
N SER A 343 -3.88 25.95 -17.78
CA SER A 343 -4.96 26.92 -17.82
C SER A 343 -6.36 26.28 -17.65
N ALA A 344 -6.43 24.97 -17.58
CA ALA A 344 -7.66 24.17 -17.58
C ALA A 344 -8.60 24.47 -18.77
N GLN A 345 -8.04 24.88 -19.90
CA GLN A 345 -8.82 25.23 -21.10
C GLN A 345 -8.87 24.08 -22.10
N ARG A 346 -7.83 23.23 -22.17
CA ARG A 346 -7.71 22.17 -23.14
C ARG A 346 -7.48 20.82 -22.49
N THR A 347 -8.19 19.81 -22.96
CA THR A 347 -7.97 18.42 -22.57
C THR A 347 -6.76 17.87 -23.30
N LEU A 348 -5.70 17.50 -22.58
CA LEU A 348 -4.46 16.94 -23.12
C LEU A 348 -4.58 15.43 -23.33
N GLY A 349 -5.21 14.75 -22.40
CA GLY A 349 -5.28 13.30 -22.38
C GLY A 349 -5.95 12.81 -21.10
N GLY A 350 -5.65 11.58 -20.75
CA GLY A 350 -6.18 10.96 -19.54
C GLY A 350 -5.50 9.64 -19.27
N GLY A 351 -6.13 8.82 -18.47
CA GLY A 351 -5.59 7.50 -18.16
C GLY A 351 -6.33 6.80 -17.05
N ARG A 352 -5.71 5.75 -16.53
CA ARG A 352 -6.23 4.97 -15.42
C ARG A 352 -5.21 4.86 -14.30
N VAL A 353 -5.67 4.94 -13.07
CA VAL A 353 -4.86 4.68 -11.90
C VAL A 353 -4.45 3.21 -11.87
N LEU A 354 -3.16 2.95 -11.72
CA LEU A 354 -2.58 1.62 -11.53
C LEU A 354 -2.28 1.36 -10.06
N ASP A 355 -1.56 2.28 -9.42
CA ASP A 355 -1.21 2.17 -8.01
C ASP A 355 -1.40 3.53 -7.29
N PRO A 356 -2.33 3.61 -6.32
CA PRO A 356 -2.53 4.82 -5.53
C PRO A 356 -1.48 4.99 -4.42
N PHE A 357 -0.56 4.04 -4.27
CA PHE A 357 0.52 4.06 -3.28
C PHE A 357 1.90 4.13 -3.93
N ALA A 358 2.01 4.95 -4.97
CA ALA A 358 3.21 5.09 -5.77
C ALA A 358 4.46 5.45 -4.94
N PRO A 359 5.61 4.80 -5.15
CA PRO A 359 6.81 5.03 -4.37
C PRO A 359 7.46 6.37 -4.71
N THR A 360 8.17 6.96 -3.73
CA THR A 360 8.95 8.19 -3.94
C THR A 360 10.31 7.94 -4.57
N ARG A 361 10.87 6.75 -4.35
CA ARG A 361 12.20 6.32 -4.83
C ARG A 361 12.05 5.10 -5.74
N GLN A 362 13.06 4.84 -6.56
CA GLN A 362 13.11 3.67 -7.47
C GLN A 362 11.90 3.53 -8.39
N ARG A 363 11.21 4.64 -8.69
CA ARG A 363 9.98 4.65 -9.51
C ARG A 363 10.19 4.19 -10.96
N ARG A 364 11.46 4.16 -11.43
CA ARG A 364 11.88 3.71 -12.76
C ARG A 364 12.74 2.44 -12.71
N SER A 365 12.76 1.72 -11.58
CA SER A 365 13.49 0.46 -11.53
C SER A 365 12.83 -0.57 -12.45
N PRO A 366 13.61 -1.50 -13.02
CA PRO A 366 13.06 -2.55 -13.89
C PRO A 366 11.93 -3.34 -13.22
N GLU A 367 12.07 -3.66 -11.93
CA GLU A 367 11.08 -4.39 -11.15
C GLU A 367 9.79 -3.59 -11.02
N ARG A 368 9.90 -2.27 -10.75
CA ARG A 368 8.73 -1.40 -10.64
C ARG A 368 7.99 -1.26 -11.97
N LEU A 369 8.70 -1.06 -13.05
CA LEU A 369 8.11 -0.99 -14.39
C LEU A 369 7.42 -2.31 -14.76
N ALA A 370 8.05 -3.46 -14.45
CA ALA A 370 7.44 -4.78 -14.67
C ALA A 370 6.13 -4.95 -13.87
N GLN A 371 6.09 -4.51 -12.60
CA GLN A 371 4.86 -4.49 -11.80
C GLN A 371 3.77 -3.63 -12.44
N LEU A 372 4.12 -2.42 -12.91
CA LEU A 372 3.15 -1.50 -13.52
C LEU A 372 2.62 -2.04 -14.85
N HIS A 373 3.46 -2.62 -15.70
CA HIS A 373 3.00 -3.30 -16.93
C HIS A 373 2.08 -4.48 -16.64
N ALA A 374 2.37 -5.26 -15.59
CA ALA A 374 1.48 -6.33 -15.16
C ALA A 374 0.11 -5.77 -14.71
N LEU A 375 0.08 -4.63 -14.00
CA LEU A 375 -1.15 -3.95 -13.58
C LEU A 375 -1.96 -3.39 -14.75
N VAL A 376 -1.31 -2.94 -15.85
CA VAL A 376 -2.00 -2.50 -17.08
C VAL A 376 -2.72 -3.68 -17.74
N ASN A 377 -2.06 -4.84 -17.82
CA ASN A 377 -2.52 -5.99 -18.57
C ASN A 377 -3.47 -6.91 -17.82
N SER A 378 -3.72 -6.67 -16.52
CA SER A 378 -4.53 -7.55 -15.66
C SER A 378 -5.77 -6.84 -15.14
N ALA A 379 -6.91 -7.52 -15.24
CA ALA A 379 -8.18 -6.99 -14.73
C ALA A 379 -8.34 -7.25 -13.22
N THR A 380 -7.94 -8.41 -12.72
CA THR A 380 -8.16 -8.86 -11.35
C THR A 380 -6.87 -8.88 -10.53
N LEU A 381 -7.01 -8.97 -9.20
CA LEU A 381 -5.87 -9.14 -8.30
C LEU A 381 -5.21 -10.50 -8.51
N GLU A 382 -6.01 -11.55 -8.70
CA GLU A 382 -5.54 -12.92 -8.86
C GLU A 382 -4.64 -13.05 -10.10
N ASP A 383 -4.99 -12.39 -11.21
CA ASP A 383 -4.21 -12.42 -12.45
C ASP A 383 -2.84 -11.72 -12.29
N VAL A 384 -2.80 -10.63 -11.53
CA VAL A 384 -1.58 -9.81 -11.41
C VAL A 384 -0.67 -10.23 -10.26
N LEU A 385 -1.21 -10.90 -9.23
CA LEU A 385 -0.49 -11.21 -7.99
C LEU A 385 0.82 -11.98 -8.22
N PRO A 386 0.89 -13.01 -9.09
CA PRO A 386 2.15 -13.70 -9.38
C PRO A 386 3.24 -12.77 -9.91
N ALA A 387 2.88 -11.86 -10.84
CA ALA A 387 3.83 -10.91 -11.40
C ALA A 387 4.29 -9.85 -10.38
N LEU A 388 3.39 -9.39 -9.50
CA LEU A 388 3.75 -8.47 -8.41
C LEU A 388 4.70 -9.12 -7.42
N LEU A 389 4.47 -10.40 -7.05
CA LEU A 389 5.32 -11.15 -6.13
C LEU A 389 6.69 -11.47 -6.74
N ALA A 390 6.73 -11.84 -8.03
CA ALA A 390 7.98 -12.08 -8.74
C ALA A 390 8.92 -10.85 -8.78
N ASN A 391 8.33 -9.66 -8.79
CA ASN A 391 9.05 -8.38 -8.82
C ASN A 391 9.05 -7.66 -7.46
N SER A 392 8.94 -8.39 -6.34
CA SER A 392 8.99 -7.84 -4.99
C SER A 392 10.00 -8.58 -4.13
N ASP A 393 11.08 -7.91 -3.76
CA ASP A 393 12.09 -8.46 -2.85
C ASP A 393 11.70 -8.40 -1.37
N THR A 394 10.75 -7.53 -1.03
CA THR A 394 10.37 -7.23 0.35
C THR A 394 9.00 -7.78 0.76
N GLY A 395 8.34 -8.50 -0.16
CA GLY A 395 6.96 -8.96 0.01
C GLY A 395 5.92 -7.86 -0.29
N LEU A 396 4.65 -8.23 -0.28
CA LEU A 396 3.53 -7.34 -0.56
C LEU A 396 2.61 -7.25 0.67
N ASP A 397 2.25 -6.04 1.05
CA ASP A 397 1.26 -5.80 2.11
C ASP A 397 -0.17 -6.12 1.60
N PRO A 398 -0.85 -7.14 2.16
CA PRO A 398 -2.19 -7.51 1.72
C PRO A 398 -3.23 -6.42 2.02
N GLN A 399 -3.04 -5.58 3.03
CA GLN A 399 -3.96 -4.49 3.33
C GLN A 399 -3.84 -3.37 2.29
N ARG A 400 -2.62 -3.07 1.85
CA ARG A 400 -2.37 -2.14 0.75
C ARG A 400 -3.01 -2.65 -0.55
N LEU A 401 -2.86 -3.93 -0.88
CA LEU A 401 -3.50 -4.54 -2.05
C LEU A 401 -5.03 -4.50 -1.96
N ALA A 402 -5.61 -4.81 -0.79
CA ALA A 402 -7.05 -4.72 -0.57
C ALA A 402 -7.61 -3.32 -0.87
N ARG A 403 -6.90 -2.27 -0.45
CA ARG A 403 -7.23 -0.88 -0.75
C ARG A 403 -7.03 -0.53 -2.22
N GLN A 404 -5.90 -0.94 -2.80
CA GLN A 404 -5.57 -0.68 -4.22
C GLN A 404 -6.62 -1.22 -5.17
N PHE A 405 -7.10 -2.44 -4.93
CA PHE A 405 -8.10 -3.12 -5.76
C PHE A 405 -9.53 -2.91 -5.27
N ASN A 406 -9.72 -2.24 -4.14
CA ASN A 406 -11.02 -2.14 -3.46
C ASN A 406 -11.70 -3.50 -3.30
N ARG A 407 -10.96 -4.48 -2.82
CA ARG A 407 -11.45 -5.85 -2.56
C ARG A 407 -11.11 -6.31 -1.16
N PRO A 408 -12.09 -6.76 -0.36
CA PRO A 408 -11.83 -7.28 0.98
C PRO A 408 -10.99 -8.57 0.89
N ARG A 409 -10.06 -8.74 1.82
CA ARG A 409 -9.18 -9.93 1.85
C ARG A 409 -9.94 -11.26 1.91
N SER A 410 -11.13 -11.26 2.50
CA SER A 410 -12.00 -12.44 2.61
C SER A 410 -12.52 -12.95 1.26
N SER A 411 -12.49 -12.13 0.21
CA SER A 411 -12.93 -12.51 -1.14
C SER A 411 -11.78 -12.99 -2.04
N TRP A 412 -10.53 -13.04 -1.54
CA TRP A 412 -9.39 -13.42 -2.36
C TRP A 412 -9.24 -14.93 -2.47
N VAL A 413 -8.90 -15.39 -3.65
CA VAL A 413 -8.45 -16.76 -3.90
C VAL A 413 -6.95 -16.70 -4.16
N LEU A 414 -6.15 -16.93 -3.10
CA LEU A 414 -4.70 -16.92 -3.24
C LEU A 414 -4.21 -18.18 -3.95
N PRO A 415 -3.27 -18.08 -4.91
CA PRO A 415 -2.59 -19.22 -5.49
C PRO A 415 -1.88 -20.08 -4.43
N ALA A 416 -1.77 -21.39 -4.67
CA ALA A 416 -1.19 -22.33 -3.70
C ALA A 416 0.30 -22.07 -3.39
N ASP A 417 1.00 -21.39 -4.27
CA ASP A 417 2.41 -20.99 -4.11
C ASP A 417 2.60 -19.67 -3.37
N VAL A 418 1.52 -19.03 -2.90
CA VAL A 418 1.58 -17.78 -2.12
C VAL A 418 1.54 -18.09 -0.63
N ARG A 419 2.52 -17.56 0.10
CA ARG A 419 2.61 -17.67 1.57
C ARG A 419 2.28 -16.34 2.21
N LEU A 420 1.48 -16.39 3.28
CA LEU A 420 1.26 -15.28 4.19
C LEU A 420 2.24 -15.40 5.36
N ILE A 421 3.14 -14.45 5.49
CA ILE A 421 4.15 -14.40 6.53
C ILE A 421 3.74 -13.37 7.56
N ASP A 422 3.48 -13.83 8.79
CA ASP A 422 3.17 -12.92 9.89
C ASP A 422 4.44 -12.23 10.39
N THR A 423 4.39 -10.91 10.47
CA THR A 423 5.46 -10.08 11.03
C THR A 423 4.92 -9.20 12.15
N ARG A 424 5.80 -8.62 12.96
CA ARG A 424 5.40 -7.70 14.04
C ARG A 424 4.74 -6.41 13.53
N GLN A 425 4.90 -6.08 12.26
CA GLN A 425 4.28 -4.89 11.64
C GLN A 425 3.03 -5.22 10.82
N GLY A 426 2.68 -6.48 10.73
CA GLY A 426 1.55 -7.00 9.98
C GLY A 426 1.98 -8.09 8.99
N PRO A 427 1.01 -8.79 8.38
CA PRO A 427 1.29 -9.87 7.46
C PRO A 427 1.82 -9.34 6.11
N LEU A 428 2.69 -10.14 5.46
CA LEU A 428 3.20 -9.91 4.11
C LEU A 428 2.99 -11.14 3.24
N LEU A 429 2.73 -10.93 1.96
CA LEU A 429 2.64 -11.99 0.96
C LEU A 429 4.00 -12.15 0.26
N PHE A 430 4.42 -13.41 0.13
CA PHE A 430 5.58 -13.82 -0.66
C PHE A 430 5.19 -15.01 -1.55
N SER A 431 5.86 -15.20 -2.68
CA SER A 431 5.84 -16.51 -3.31
C SER A 431 6.64 -17.50 -2.45
N ALA A 432 6.18 -18.76 -2.39
CA ALA A 432 6.86 -19.79 -1.60
C ALA A 432 8.31 -19.96 -2.04
N SER A 433 8.56 -19.97 -3.35
CA SER A 433 9.91 -20.08 -3.92
C SER A 433 10.82 -18.92 -3.51
N ARG A 434 10.31 -17.68 -3.51
CA ARG A 434 11.10 -16.51 -3.09
C ARG A 434 11.41 -16.55 -1.60
N TRP A 435 10.43 -16.92 -0.77
CA TRP A 435 10.64 -17.03 0.67
C TRP A 435 11.71 -18.08 1.01
N GLU A 436 11.66 -19.24 0.36
CA GLU A 436 12.70 -20.26 0.54
C GLU A 436 14.07 -19.80 0.04
N ALA A 437 14.13 -19.11 -1.10
CA ALA A 437 15.37 -18.56 -1.64
C ALA A 437 16.04 -17.52 -0.72
N LEU A 438 15.31 -16.88 0.17
CA LEU A 438 15.87 -15.94 1.15
C LEU A 438 16.61 -16.65 2.30
N LYS A 439 16.39 -17.94 2.53
CA LYS A 439 17.00 -18.72 3.62
C LYS A 439 18.44 -19.14 3.32
N SER A 440 18.72 -19.59 2.10
CA SER A 440 20.04 -20.11 1.72
C SER A 440 21.19 -19.12 2.01
N PRO A 441 21.08 -17.82 1.65
CA PRO A 441 22.16 -16.88 1.92
C PRO A 441 22.46 -16.68 3.43
N LEU A 442 21.45 -16.87 4.30
CA LEU A 442 21.67 -16.78 5.75
C LEU A 442 22.48 -17.96 6.28
N VAL A 443 22.13 -19.17 5.85
CA VAL A 443 22.83 -20.40 6.24
C VAL A 443 24.28 -20.39 5.70
N GLU A 444 24.46 -19.98 4.44
CA GLU A 444 25.78 -19.85 3.82
C GLU A 444 26.68 -18.81 4.54
N GLN A 445 26.10 -17.68 4.92
CA GLN A 445 26.86 -16.66 5.65
C GLN A 445 27.23 -17.10 7.08
N LEU A 446 26.38 -17.91 7.73
CA LEU A 446 26.73 -18.51 9.01
C LEU A 446 27.86 -19.54 8.84
N ALA A 447 27.81 -20.38 7.80
CA ALA A 447 28.88 -21.33 7.49
C ALA A 447 30.20 -20.62 7.27
N ARG A 448 30.21 -19.60 6.42
CA ARG A 448 31.38 -18.76 6.16
C ARG A 448 31.91 -18.04 7.41
N PHE A 449 30.99 -17.56 8.27
CA PHE A 449 31.38 -16.96 9.54
C PHE A 449 32.13 -17.96 10.42
N HIS A 450 31.65 -19.20 10.54
CA HIS A 450 32.28 -20.25 11.35
C HIS A 450 33.61 -20.73 10.78
N GLU A 451 33.81 -20.66 9.47
CA GLU A 451 35.13 -20.93 8.85
C GLU A 451 36.15 -19.84 9.18
N LEU A 452 35.72 -18.56 9.14
CA LEU A 452 36.60 -17.41 9.36
C LEU A 452 36.84 -17.11 10.85
N GLU A 453 35.88 -17.42 11.70
CA GLU A 453 35.88 -17.08 13.13
C GLU A 453 35.49 -18.33 13.97
N PRO A 454 36.28 -19.42 13.91
CA PRO A 454 35.93 -20.70 14.55
C PRO A 454 35.88 -20.61 16.08
N ASP A 455 36.49 -19.59 16.66
CA ASP A 455 36.52 -19.28 18.08
C ASP A 455 35.32 -18.45 18.57
N GLN A 456 34.38 -18.11 17.67
CA GLN A 456 33.16 -17.39 18.03
C GLN A 456 31.92 -18.26 17.85
N MET A 457 30.96 -18.12 18.76
CA MET A 457 29.70 -18.86 18.70
C MET A 457 28.91 -18.50 17.44
N GLY A 458 28.92 -17.23 17.03
CA GLY A 458 28.23 -16.74 15.85
C GLY A 458 27.93 -15.23 15.93
N PRO A 459 27.35 -14.65 14.88
CA PRO A 459 26.88 -13.26 14.88
C PRO A 459 25.57 -13.13 15.64
N ASP A 460 25.24 -11.91 16.11
CA ASP A 460 23.91 -11.54 16.51
C ASP A 460 23.00 -11.31 15.29
N ARG A 461 21.68 -11.16 15.54
CA ARG A 461 20.66 -10.99 14.48
C ARG A 461 20.93 -9.79 13.56
N ASP A 462 21.37 -8.65 14.13
CA ASP A 462 21.61 -7.43 13.36
C ASP A 462 22.93 -7.51 12.57
N ARG A 463 23.93 -8.21 13.13
CA ARG A 463 25.21 -8.49 12.44
C ARG A 463 24.99 -9.45 11.26
N LEU A 464 24.19 -10.50 11.45
CA LEU A 464 23.86 -11.44 10.38
C LEU A 464 23.10 -10.75 9.24
N ARG A 465 22.11 -9.90 9.57
CA ARG A 465 21.36 -9.11 8.57
C ARG A 465 22.30 -8.23 7.72
N ARG A 466 23.29 -7.59 8.34
CA ARG A 466 24.29 -6.78 7.62
C ARG A 466 25.20 -7.63 6.74
N PHE A 467 25.63 -8.79 7.18
CA PHE A 467 26.47 -9.70 6.42
C PHE A 467 25.80 -10.25 5.18
N THR A 468 24.51 -10.55 5.25
CA THR A 468 23.74 -11.04 4.12
C THR A 468 23.33 -9.94 3.15
N GLY A 469 23.54 -8.66 3.49
CA GLY A 469 23.08 -7.53 2.69
C GLY A 469 21.55 -7.52 2.48
N SER A 470 20.79 -8.13 3.39
CA SER A 470 19.34 -8.31 3.24
C SER A 470 18.60 -7.00 3.06
N THR A 471 17.80 -6.91 2.02
CA THR A 471 16.89 -5.78 1.75
C THR A 471 15.61 -5.83 2.58
N LEU A 472 15.34 -6.96 3.25
CA LEU A 472 14.16 -7.13 4.10
C LEU A 472 14.15 -6.13 5.25
N GLU A 473 12.98 -5.63 5.59
CA GLU A 473 12.78 -4.88 6.82
C GLU A 473 13.07 -5.78 8.05
N ARG A 474 13.50 -5.16 9.14
CA ARG A 474 13.90 -5.90 10.34
C ARG A 474 12.83 -6.88 10.86
N PRO A 475 11.52 -6.52 10.93
CA PRO A 475 10.49 -7.46 11.36
C PRO A 475 10.37 -8.69 10.47
N THR A 476 10.43 -8.51 9.16
CA THR A 476 10.37 -9.60 8.17
C THR A 476 11.59 -10.51 8.27
N PHE A 477 12.77 -9.91 8.44
CA PHE A 477 14.01 -10.65 8.66
C PHE A 477 13.96 -11.50 9.94
N ILE A 478 13.34 -10.98 11.02
CA ILE A 478 13.13 -11.74 12.26
C ILE A 478 12.22 -12.94 12.01
N SER A 479 11.10 -12.76 11.28
CA SER A 479 10.20 -13.88 10.96
C SER A 479 10.91 -14.98 10.14
N LEU A 480 11.81 -14.59 9.22
CA LEU A 480 12.64 -15.53 8.47
C LEU A 480 13.61 -16.30 9.38
N LEU A 481 14.25 -15.62 10.32
CA LEU A 481 15.12 -16.25 11.32
C LEU A 481 14.35 -17.18 12.26
N ASP A 482 13.17 -16.77 12.72
CA ASP A 482 12.34 -17.57 13.61
C ASP A 482 11.89 -18.88 12.93
N GLU A 483 11.64 -18.85 11.60
CA GLU A 483 11.35 -20.07 10.82
C GLU A 483 12.58 -20.98 10.70
N LEU A 484 13.77 -20.42 10.41
CA LEU A 484 15.03 -21.17 10.35
C LEU A 484 15.42 -21.79 11.70
N LEU A 485 15.11 -21.10 12.82
CA LEU A 485 15.27 -21.64 14.16
C LEU A 485 14.28 -22.78 14.46
N ALA A 486 13.04 -22.63 14.00
CA ALA A 486 12.00 -23.64 14.19
C ALA A 486 12.23 -24.90 13.36
N SER A 487 12.77 -24.76 12.14
CA SER A 487 13.16 -25.91 11.27
C SER A 487 14.43 -26.61 11.74
N GLY A 488 15.24 -25.96 12.59
CA GLY A 488 16.52 -26.49 13.03
C GLY A 488 17.67 -26.28 12.04
N ASP A 489 17.48 -25.50 10.98
CA ASP A 489 18.53 -25.16 10.01
C ASP A 489 19.60 -24.24 10.62
N ILE A 490 19.21 -23.46 11.63
CA ILE A 490 20.09 -22.69 12.50
C ILE A 490 19.74 -22.92 13.96
N ALA A 491 20.66 -22.61 14.85
CA ALA A 491 20.48 -22.68 16.30
C ALA A 491 20.86 -21.34 16.95
N SER A 492 20.47 -21.13 18.20
CA SER A 492 20.84 -19.95 18.96
C SER A 492 21.36 -20.30 20.34
N SER A 493 22.42 -19.61 20.77
CA SER A 493 22.96 -19.65 22.13
C SER A 493 22.97 -18.24 22.71
N GLY A 494 21.95 -17.93 23.49
CA GLY A 494 21.68 -16.56 23.91
C GLY A 494 21.41 -15.63 22.73
N PRO A 495 22.15 -14.53 22.54
CA PRO A 495 21.97 -13.62 21.40
C PRO A 495 22.63 -14.11 20.10
N TRP A 496 23.45 -15.16 20.17
CA TRP A 496 24.29 -15.64 19.07
C TRP A 496 23.56 -16.67 18.23
N LEU A 497 23.63 -16.50 16.90
CA LEU A 497 23.10 -17.44 15.91
C LEU A 497 24.24 -18.31 15.36
N HIS A 498 24.00 -19.61 15.21
CA HIS A 498 25.00 -20.54 14.71
C HIS A 498 24.38 -21.69 13.96
N LEU A 499 25.18 -22.42 13.19
CA LEU A 499 24.73 -23.68 12.58
C LEU A 499 24.58 -24.78 13.65
N PRO A 500 23.61 -25.71 13.48
CA PRO A 500 23.50 -26.87 14.32
C PRO A 500 24.82 -27.66 14.31
N GLY A 501 25.33 -28.01 15.47
CA GLY A 501 26.59 -28.74 15.58
C GLY A 501 27.87 -27.89 15.53
N HIS A 502 27.76 -26.56 15.33
CA HIS A 502 28.93 -25.69 15.49
C HIS A 502 29.39 -25.70 16.93
N GLN A 503 30.64 -26.05 17.15
CA GLN A 503 31.32 -25.98 18.44
C GLN A 503 32.46 -24.98 18.32
N VAL A 504 32.48 -24.05 19.27
CA VAL A 504 33.58 -23.10 19.38
C VAL A 504 34.86 -23.87 19.65
N ARG A 505 35.88 -23.68 18.79
CA ARG A 505 37.18 -24.32 18.90
C ARG A 505 38.27 -23.26 18.89
N LEU A 506 39.41 -23.60 19.48
CA LEU A 506 40.61 -22.81 19.30
C LEU A 506 41.11 -23.00 17.86
N SER A 507 41.75 -21.99 17.29
CA SER A 507 42.49 -22.15 16.03
C SER A 507 43.71 -23.06 16.26
N GLU A 508 44.27 -23.61 15.20
CA GLU A 508 45.52 -24.41 15.30
C GLU A 508 46.66 -23.62 15.95
N GLU A 509 46.75 -22.33 15.63
CA GLU A 509 47.74 -21.39 16.25
C GLU A 509 47.46 -21.19 17.75
N ASP A 510 46.19 -21.05 18.14
CA ASP A 510 45.79 -20.91 19.53
C ASP A 510 46.03 -22.22 20.32
N GLU A 511 45.77 -23.38 19.70
CA GLU A 511 46.03 -24.69 20.30
C GLU A 511 47.54 -24.93 20.49
N ALA A 512 48.35 -24.60 19.48
CA ALA A 512 49.81 -24.70 19.57
C ALA A 512 50.35 -23.80 20.70
N LEU A 513 49.92 -22.55 20.75
CA LEU A 513 50.34 -21.64 21.82
C LEU A 513 49.86 -22.13 23.20
N TRP A 514 48.63 -22.69 23.28
CA TRP A 514 48.14 -23.23 24.54
C TRP A 514 48.97 -24.42 25.04
N LEU A 515 49.36 -25.34 24.14
CA LEU A 515 50.22 -26.47 24.48
C LEU A 515 51.58 -26.03 25.09
N GLU A 516 52.13 -24.91 24.63
CA GLU A 516 53.34 -24.34 25.21
C GLU A 516 53.11 -23.68 26.59
N LEU A 517 51.92 -23.05 26.79
CA LEU A 517 51.61 -22.35 28.03
C LEU A 517 51.06 -23.25 29.13
N GLN A 518 50.35 -24.34 28.77
CA GLN A 518 49.68 -25.24 29.70
C GLN A 518 50.58 -25.76 30.85
N PRO A 519 51.81 -26.24 30.59
CA PRO A 519 52.69 -26.71 31.66
C PRO A 519 53.02 -25.61 32.72
N LEU A 520 53.06 -24.35 32.31
CA LEU A 520 53.31 -23.23 33.22
C LEU A 520 52.15 -23.02 34.19
N PHE A 521 50.92 -23.23 33.72
CA PHE A 521 49.75 -23.18 34.58
C PHE A 521 49.65 -24.41 35.51
N GLU A 522 50.01 -25.59 35.02
CA GLU A 522 49.98 -26.85 35.82
C GLU A 522 51.02 -26.82 36.94
N GLN A 523 52.20 -26.35 36.69
CA GLN A 523 53.29 -26.25 37.67
C GLN A 523 53.03 -25.18 38.74
N ALA A 524 52.28 -24.14 38.38
CA ALA A 524 52.05 -22.99 39.24
C ALA A 524 51.08 -23.26 40.42
N GLY A 525 50.37 -24.37 40.44
CA GLY A 525 49.35 -24.69 41.44
C GLY A 525 48.32 -23.57 41.60
N PHE A 526 48.07 -23.10 42.80
CA PHE A 526 47.06 -22.03 43.04
C PHE A 526 47.58 -20.60 42.76
N ASP A 527 48.84 -20.42 42.29
CA ASP A 527 49.43 -19.11 41.95
C ASP A 527 49.83 -19.02 40.48
N PRO A 528 48.88 -19.06 39.54
CA PRO A 528 49.19 -19.03 38.13
C PRO A 528 49.95 -17.74 37.73
N PRO A 529 50.81 -17.82 36.68
CA PRO A 529 51.57 -16.69 36.23
C PRO A 529 50.68 -15.57 35.66
N TRP A 530 51.16 -14.34 35.81
CA TRP A 530 50.54 -13.22 35.10
C TRP A 530 50.85 -13.29 33.60
N VAL A 531 49.97 -12.73 32.75
CA VAL A 531 50.15 -12.70 31.27
C VAL A 531 51.57 -12.21 30.91
N ARG A 532 52.08 -11.18 31.56
CA ARG A 532 53.43 -10.63 31.33
C ARG A 532 54.58 -11.60 31.65
N ASN A 533 54.32 -12.65 32.41
CA ASN A 533 55.33 -13.60 32.86
C ASN A 533 55.32 -14.91 32.04
N LEU A 534 54.53 -14.99 30.97
CA LEU A 534 54.37 -16.17 30.15
C LEU A 534 55.35 -16.29 28.97
N GLY A 535 56.25 -15.29 28.79
CA GLY A 535 57.36 -15.39 27.83
C GLY A 535 57.00 -15.15 26.35
N HIS A 536 55.75 -14.80 26.05
CA HIS A 536 55.22 -14.52 24.72
C HIS A 536 54.69 -13.09 24.63
N ASP A 537 54.29 -12.67 23.42
CA ASP A 537 53.62 -11.36 23.25
C ASP A 537 52.36 -11.26 24.12
N GLU A 538 52.33 -10.26 24.99
CA GLU A 538 51.22 -10.11 25.95
C GLU A 538 49.84 -9.95 25.29
N ALA A 539 49.78 -9.34 24.09
CA ALA A 539 48.51 -9.11 23.42
C ALA A 539 47.94 -10.44 22.87
N THR A 540 48.80 -11.27 22.28
CA THR A 540 48.47 -12.60 21.75
C THR A 540 48.04 -13.55 22.88
N VAL A 541 48.85 -13.64 23.97
CA VAL A 541 48.50 -14.48 25.13
C VAL A 541 47.18 -14.04 25.76
N ARG A 542 47.00 -12.75 25.93
CA ARG A 542 45.74 -12.20 26.49
C ARG A 542 44.53 -12.52 25.61
N ALA A 543 44.71 -12.48 24.29
CA ALA A 543 43.64 -12.86 23.35
C ALA A 543 43.27 -14.34 23.50
N LEU A 544 44.29 -15.24 23.50
CA LEU A 544 44.08 -16.67 23.71
C LEU A 544 43.38 -16.97 25.05
N LEU A 545 43.89 -16.46 26.16
CA LEU A 545 43.32 -16.74 27.49
C LEU A 545 41.88 -16.20 27.63
N ARG A 546 41.55 -15.09 26.95
CA ARG A 546 40.19 -14.60 26.86
C ARG A 546 39.29 -15.50 26.00
N LYS A 547 39.81 -16.05 24.90
CA LYS A 547 39.10 -17.05 24.11
C LYS A 547 38.77 -18.29 24.97
N MET A 548 39.79 -18.81 25.66
CA MET A 548 39.62 -19.96 26.57
C MET A 548 38.68 -19.65 27.73
N ALA A 549 38.64 -18.41 28.22
CA ALA A 549 37.67 -18.03 29.24
C ALA A 549 36.23 -18.01 28.72
N ARG A 550 36.03 -17.62 27.46
CA ARG A 550 34.71 -17.75 26.80
C ARG A 550 34.27 -19.18 26.62
N LEU A 551 35.23 -20.08 26.41
CA LEU A 551 34.99 -21.53 26.33
C LEU A 551 34.76 -22.19 27.69
N GLY A 552 34.90 -21.47 28.80
CA GLY A 552 34.80 -22.02 30.15
C GLY A 552 36.02 -22.82 30.59
N LEU A 553 37.10 -22.83 29.79
CA LEU A 553 38.34 -23.55 30.11
C LEU A 553 39.23 -22.76 31.08
N MET A 554 39.06 -21.46 31.08
CA MET A 554 39.82 -20.52 31.94
C MET A 554 38.87 -19.51 32.59
N HIS A 555 39.30 -18.93 33.69
CA HIS A 555 38.57 -17.91 34.43
C HIS A 555 39.43 -16.67 34.68
N GLN A 556 38.98 -15.52 34.23
CA GLN A 556 39.69 -14.26 34.49
C GLN A 556 39.36 -13.75 35.89
N VAL A 557 40.29 -13.94 36.82
CA VAL A 557 40.10 -13.53 38.22
C VAL A 557 40.27 -12.02 38.37
N VAL A 558 41.36 -11.45 37.83
CA VAL A 558 41.55 -10.00 37.65
C VAL A 558 42.19 -9.75 36.26
N ARG A 559 42.33 -8.47 35.87
CA ARG A 559 42.96 -8.13 34.60
C ARG A 559 44.34 -8.80 34.49
N ASP A 560 44.59 -9.52 33.38
CA ASP A 560 45.83 -10.22 33.06
C ASP A 560 46.23 -11.35 34.02
N LEU A 561 45.26 -11.88 34.79
CA LEU A 561 45.41 -13.07 35.62
C LEU A 561 44.28 -14.05 35.38
N PHE A 562 44.61 -15.22 34.88
CA PHE A 562 43.69 -16.27 34.49
C PHE A 562 43.95 -17.55 35.28
N TYR A 563 42.88 -18.28 35.60
CA TYR A 563 42.89 -19.55 36.29
C TYR A 563 42.26 -20.62 35.42
N PRO A 564 42.87 -21.81 35.27
CA PRO A 564 42.20 -22.96 34.64
C PRO A 564 40.94 -23.37 35.43
N ASP A 565 39.92 -23.89 34.71
CA ASP A 565 38.64 -24.27 35.31
C ASP A 565 38.79 -25.33 36.43
N ASN A 566 39.64 -26.34 36.20
CA ASN A 566 39.99 -27.36 37.21
C ASN A 566 40.55 -26.76 38.51
N MET A 567 41.30 -25.68 38.39
CA MET A 567 41.87 -24.96 39.53
C MET A 567 40.81 -24.16 40.27
N ILE A 568 39.92 -23.50 39.57
CA ILE A 568 38.76 -22.79 40.18
C ILE A 568 37.87 -23.79 40.91
N ARG A 569 37.61 -24.97 40.32
CA ARG A 569 36.82 -26.04 41.00
C ARG A 569 37.50 -26.51 42.29
N ARG A 570 38.82 -26.71 42.30
CA ARG A 570 39.56 -27.09 43.49
C ARG A 570 39.51 -25.99 44.57
N LEU A 571 39.65 -24.70 44.15
CA LEU A 571 39.51 -23.57 45.10
C LEU A 571 38.09 -23.44 45.64
N THR A 572 37.06 -23.76 44.83
CA THR A 572 35.68 -23.81 45.27
C THR A 572 35.47 -24.92 46.31
N ALA A 573 35.98 -26.15 46.06
CA ALA A 573 35.89 -27.25 47.00
C ALA A 573 36.55 -26.95 48.34
N MET A 574 37.75 -26.34 48.33
CA MET A 574 38.42 -25.88 49.54
C MET A 574 37.61 -24.83 50.32
N LEU A 575 36.96 -23.94 49.59
CA LEU A 575 36.16 -22.87 50.16
C LEU A 575 34.86 -23.45 50.80
N LEU A 576 34.24 -24.47 50.20
CA LEU A 576 33.13 -25.21 50.76
C LEU A 576 33.52 -25.98 52.01
N GLN A 577 34.67 -26.69 52.02
CA GLN A 577 35.22 -27.36 53.20
C GLN A 577 35.45 -26.41 54.38
N LEU A 578 35.96 -25.21 54.12
CA LEU A 578 36.10 -24.17 55.14
C LEU A 578 34.77 -23.67 55.67
N ALA A 579 33.76 -23.63 54.84
CA ALA A 579 32.40 -23.23 55.20
C ALA A 579 31.69 -24.27 56.08
N ASP A 580 31.94 -25.55 55.85
CA ASP A 580 31.44 -26.65 56.68
C ASP A 580 31.98 -26.55 58.13
N ALA A 581 33.23 -26.14 58.27
CA ALA A 581 33.83 -25.93 59.59
C ALA A 581 33.40 -24.61 60.25
N ASN A 582 33.16 -23.58 59.45
CA ASN A 582 32.69 -22.27 59.92
C ASN A 582 31.89 -21.56 58.80
N PRO A 583 30.60 -21.33 58.92
CA PRO A 583 29.78 -20.67 57.87
C PRO A 583 30.24 -19.28 57.44
N VAL A 584 31.09 -18.65 58.23
CA VAL A 584 31.66 -17.34 57.96
C VAL A 584 33.16 -17.47 57.80
N ILE A 585 33.63 -17.42 56.56
CA ILE A 585 35.01 -17.62 56.19
C ILE A 585 35.80 -16.31 56.36
N GLN A 586 36.92 -16.37 57.10
CA GLN A 586 37.87 -15.25 57.19
C GLN A 586 38.92 -15.33 56.06
N VAL A 587 39.35 -14.18 55.55
CA VAL A 587 40.41 -14.11 54.53
C VAL A 587 41.69 -14.83 54.98
N ALA A 588 42.03 -14.77 56.27
CA ALA A 588 43.22 -15.45 56.82
C ALA A 588 43.04 -16.98 56.74
N ALA A 589 41.89 -17.54 57.09
CA ALA A 589 41.64 -18.96 57.01
C ALA A 589 41.70 -19.50 55.58
N PHE A 590 41.14 -18.76 54.60
CA PHE A 590 41.25 -19.11 53.19
C PHE A 590 42.70 -19.01 52.69
N ARG A 591 43.42 -17.93 53.05
CA ARG A 591 44.83 -17.74 52.70
C ARG A 591 45.70 -18.92 53.18
N ASP A 592 45.51 -19.33 54.42
CA ASP A 592 46.29 -20.40 55.06
C ASP A 592 45.96 -21.78 54.47
N ALA A 593 44.71 -22.00 54.09
CA ALA A 593 44.28 -23.23 53.42
C ALA A 593 44.84 -23.37 51.99
N VAL A 594 44.90 -22.26 51.24
CA VAL A 594 45.40 -22.29 49.83
C VAL A 594 46.89 -22.06 49.74
N GLY A 595 47.56 -21.65 50.82
CA GLY A 595 49.01 -21.39 50.85
C GLY A 595 49.46 -20.16 50.03
N LEU A 596 48.59 -19.18 49.83
CA LEU A 596 48.86 -18.00 49.00
C LEU A 596 49.12 -16.72 49.82
N GLY A 597 49.71 -15.72 49.15
CA GLY A 597 49.85 -14.40 49.76
C GLY A 597 48.48 -13.69 49.89
N ARG A 598 48.37 -12.79 50.90
CA ARG A 598 47.12 -12.07 51.23
C ARG A 598 46.46 -11.38 50.05
N LYS A 599 47.25 -10.73 49.17
CA LYS A 599 46.75 -10.02 48.01
C LYS A 599 46.08 -10.97 47.02
N ARG A 600 46.67 -12.13 46.75
CA ARG A 600 46.18 -13.13 45.83
C ARG A 600 44.89 -13.75 46.38
N SER A 601 44.88 -14.09 47.64
CA SER A 601 43.68 -14.65 48.30
C SER A 601 42.49 -13.70 48.27
N ILE A 602 42.71 -12.41 48.45
CA ILE A 602 41.67 -11.39 48.33
C ILE A 602 41.14 -11.33 46.85
N GLN A 603 42.00 -11.34 45.84
CA GLN A 603 41.63 -11.33 44.45
C GLN A 603 40.72 -12.54 44.07
N ILE A 604 41.08 -13.72 44.56
CA ILE A 604 40.27 -14.95 44.36
C ILE A 604 38.92 -14.83 45.05
N LEU A 605 38.90 -14.38 46.31
CA LEU A 605 37.61 -14.19 47.01
C LEU A 605 36.73 -13.12 46.39
N GLU A 606 37.31 -12.01 45.88
CA GLU A 606 36.54 -11.00 45.12
C GLU A 606 36.03 -11.54 43.78
N TYR A 607 36.76 -12.46 43.15
CA TYR A 607 36.26 -13.19 42.01
C TYR A 607 35.05 -14.04 42.36
N PHE A 608 35.10 -14.82 43.46
CA PHE A 608 33.98 -15.62 43.95
C PHE A 608 32.77 -14.75 44.38
N ASP A 609 33.03 -13.57 44.97
CA ASP A 609 31.97 -12.58 45.25
C ASP A 609 31.27 -12.15 43.94
N ARG A 610 32.07 -11.86 42.88
CA ARG A 610 31.60 -11.40 41.58
C ARG A 610 30.75 -12.42 40.81
N ILE A 611 31.13 -13.71 40.88
CA ILE A 611 30.38 -14.81 40.26
C ILE A 611 29.24 -15.34 41.11
N GLY A 612 29.01 -14.77 42.30
CA GLY A 612 27.90 -15.07 43.17
C GLY A 612 28.04 -16.35 44.00
N LEU A 613 29.25 -16.93 44.12
CA LEU A 613 29.52 -18.06 45.01
C LEU A 613 29.58 -17.61 46.45
N THR A 614 30.17 -16.46 46.73
CA THR A 614 30.28 -15.89 48.06
C THR A 614 29.63 -14.51 48.14
N ARG A 615 29.29 -14.11 49.38
CA ARG A 615 28.83 -12.78 49.74
C ARG A 615 29.76 -12.16 50.75
N ARG A 616 30.28 -10.95 50.45
CA ARG A 616 31.16 -10.21 51.33
C ARG A 616 30.42 -9.62 52.53
N LEU A 617 30.94 -9.84 53.71
CA LEU A 617 30.46 -9.30 54.99
C LEU A 617 31.66 -8.63 55.71
N GLY A 618 32.04 -7.40 55.29
CA GLY A 618 33.27 -6.72 55.77
C GLY A 618 34.54 -7.49 55.35
N ASP A 619 35.35 -7.96 56.31
CA ASP A 619 36.52 -8.80 56.06
C ASP A 619 36.25 -10.30 56.01
N ARG A 620 34.97 -10.69 56.04
CA ARG A 620 34.51 -12.10 56.01
C ARG A 620 33.68 -12.37 54.76
N ARG A 621 33.52 -13.66 54.44
CA ARG A 621 32.63 -14.15 53.36
C ARG A 621 31.69 -15.19 53.86
N GLN A 622 30.50 -15.22 53.28
CA GLN A 622 29.50 -16.26 53.46
C GLN A 622 29.22 -16.94 52.12
N ILE A 623 29.16 -18.27 52.11
CA ILE A 623 28.84 -19.05 50.93
C ILE A 623 27.35 -18.87 50.59
N ARG A 624 27.05 -18.77 49.30
CA ARG A 624 25.71 -18.84 48.76
C ARG A 624 25.47 -20.25 48.23
N LEU A 625 24.81 -21.08 49.03
CA LEU A 625 24.48 -22.47 48.68
C LEU A 625 23.52 -22.60 47.49
N ASP A 626 22.83 -21.53 47.14
CA ASP A 626 21.94 -21.42 45.97
C ASP A 626 22.68 -21.15 44.66
N SER A 627 24.00 -21.02 44.68
CA SER A 627 24.78 -20.77 43.47
C SER A 627 25.00 -22.04 42.64
N ALA A 628 24.94 -21.93 41.30
CA ALA A 628 25.17 -23.06 40.36
C ALA A 628 26.53 -23.77 40.58
N LEU A 629 27.56 -23.03 41.00
CA LEU A 629 28.90 -23.56 41.26
C LEU A 629 28.96 -24.38 42.58
N ALA A 630 28.16 -24.00 43.56
CA ALA A 630 28.07 -24.78 44.82
C ALA A 630 27.38 -26.13 44.58
N GLN A 631 26.41 -26.19 43.69
CA GLN A 631 25.64 -27.39 43.37
C GLN A 631 26.37 -28.40 42.47
N HIS A 632 27.37 -27.95 41.69
CA HIS A 632 28.11 -28.80 40.71
C HIS A 632 29.39 -29.43 41.31
N THR A 633 29.70 -29.20 42.57
CA THR A 633 30.90 -29.77 43.22
C THR A 633 30.62 -31.06 43.99
N GLU A 634 29.41 -31.59 44.00
CA GLU A 634 29.01 -32.85 44.68
C GLU A 634 29.14 -34.10 43.78
N HIS A 635 29.80 -34.02 42.61
CA HIS A 635 30.05 -35.22 41.76
C HIS A 635 31.52 -35.38 41.38
#